data_643889b5db42cc71f7a7b2f9ef7b3300
#
_entry.id   643889b5db42cc71f7a7b2f9ef7b3300
#
_cell.length_a   1.000
_cell.length_b   1.000
_cell.length_c   1.000
_cell.angle_alpha   90.00
_cell.angle_beta   90.00
_cell.angle_gamma   90.00
#
_symmetry.space_group_name_H-M   'P 1'
#
loop_
_entity.id
_entity.type
_entity.pdbx_description
1 polymer ?
#
loop_
_entity_poly.entity_id
_entity_poly.type
_entity_poly.pdbx_seq_one_letter_code
_entity_poly.pdbx_strand_id
1 'polypeptide(L)'
;MSKPLSFQQVILRLQDFWAERGCLIWQPYSEKVGAGTMNPATVLRVLGPEPWNVAYVEPSYRPDDGRYGDNPNRMQMHTQFQVILKPDPGDPQEQYLESLYALGIKREEHDIRFVEDNWESPALGAWGLGWEVWLDGLEITQFTYFQQAGGYTLDPVSVEITYGLERIVMFLQDVRAVWDIDWDSTRTYGDVLLQPEIEHCRYDFEVADVARMTQMYDLFEAEAKSCLDAGLTVPAHDYILRCSHTFNVLDSRGAIGVTERATYFRRMRDLARQVAVAYAEQRQRLEYPWLKEETSNGKSQISGLQSPTLESPSTFLLEIGTEELPAGDLDDALALLGELVPARLEEARLDHGDVRVLGTPRRLAVLVEELASRQRPVEELVKGPPTRVAFDSMGEPTKAAEGFARKFGLGAKDLEVREIDGGEYVTVVNSQEGLPTLEVLPELLPELIASLRFGKSMRWNESGVAFSRPVRWLVALLGDAVIPFQYAGLTSGRSSRSSRPQDSAAFEVDRADDYLDLLAEREIAIDRETRRATIAKQAEKLAASMGGAVPDDAKLLDEVTNLVEQPTALLGHFDEAYLKLPDAVLVAVMKKHQRYFPIVDGDGNLMPHFVVVRNGGEEHLDSVRHGNEEVIRARFADADFFYREDSKQSLEGFLPRLGTLTFQEQLGSMLDKSQRLEKLVSQLAEMLSLSDDEMEVAQRAAHLCKADLATHMVVEMTSLQGIMGQEYALESGEDEAVAQAIHEHYLPRSAGDASPETKPGLAVGLANRLDSLAGLFAVGLAPTGSSDPYGLRRDALSVVQNLLAHEMPFSVRAGLEAAAALMPVEVSEESLAAALDFTVERLRGVLRESFAYDVADAVLAARGDDPFGAREAAEQLTAWVARDDWSRILENYARCVRITRDLEDQFELDPARFEQPAEEALYAAYQEARAQVTPKSSVDVFLTAFVPLVDIIDGYFARESGVLVMDENQALRENRLAQLQHIAALADGIVDLSRLEGF
;
A
#
# COMPACT_ATOMS: atom_id res chain seq x y z
N MET A 1 -45.85 14.29 -6.85
CA MET A 1 -44.46 14.03 -7.30
C MET A 1 -44.50 13.93 -8.82
N SER A 2 -43.59 14.56 -9.55
CA SER A 2 -43.47 14.35 -11.01
C SER A 2 -43.07 12.89 -11.23
N LYS A 3 -43.50 12.27 -12.34
CA LYS A 3 -43.06 10.91 -12.73
C LYS A 3 -41.52 10.94 -12.86
N PRO A 4 -40.79 9.93 -12.31
CA PRO A 4 -39.34 9.86 -12.51
C PRO A 4 -38.97 9.78 -14.00
N LEU A 5 -37.76 10.19 -14.34
CA LEU A 5 -37.29 10.18 -15.74
C LEU A 5 -37.17 8.72 -16.23
N SER A 6 -37.58 8.46 -17.46
CA SER A 6 -37.34 7.20 -18.13
C SER A 6 -35.87 7.09 -18.59
N PHE A 7 -35.40 5.89 -18.92
CA PHE A 7 -34.01 5.63 -19.35
C PHE A 7 -33.60 6.56 -20.51
N GLN A 8 -34.43 6.64 -21.57
CA GLN A 8 -34.16 7.53 -22.69
C GLN A 8 -34.19 9.02 -22.31
N GLN A 9 -35.04 9.42 -21.35
CA GLN A 9 -35.07 10.83 -20.89
C GLN A 9 -33.80 11.21 -20.12
N VAL A 10 -33.22 10.31 -19.35
CA VAL A 10 -31.94 10.53 -18.70
C VAL A 10 -30.82 10.77 -19.72
N ILE A 11 -30.77 9.93 -20.77
CA ILE A 11 -29.80 10.10 -21.87
C ILE A 11 -29.96 11.47 -22.53
N LEU A 12 -31.17 11.81 -22.97
CA LEU A 12 -31.44 13.09 -23.64
C LEU A 12 -31.11 14.28 -22.74
N ARG A 13 -31.41 14.19 -21.43
CA ARG A 13 -31.13 15.26 -20.47
C ARG A 13 -29.63 15.47 -20.26
N LEU A 14 -28.85 14.41 -20.18
CA LEU A 14 -27.38 14.51 -20.07
C LEU A 14 -26.76 15.04 -21.37
N GLN A 15 -27.28 14.63 -22.55
CA GLN A 15 -26.81 15.18 -23.80
C GLN A 15 -27.08 16.69 -23.93
N ASP A 16 -28.27 17.16 -23.58
CA ASP A 16 -28.60 18.57 -23.56
C ASP A 16 -27.71 19.34 -22.56
N PHE A 17 -27.55 18.83 -21.34
CA PHE A 17 -26.75 19.45 -20.29
C PHE A 17 -25.29 19.67 -20.72
N TRP A 18 -24.65 18.63 -21.28
CA TRP A 18 -23.25 18.73 -21.70
C TRP A 18 -23.07 19.49 -23.01
N ALA A 19 -24.04 19.43 -23.91
CA ALA A 19 -24.04 20.25 -25.12
C ALA A 19 -24.08 21.75 -24.80
N GLU A 20 -24.91 22.18 -23.81
CA GLU A 20 -24.98 23.56 -23.35
C GLU A 20 -23.65 24.03 -22.73
N ARG A 21 -22.81 23.11 -22.21
CA ARG A 21 -21.46 23.38 -21.68
C ARG A 21 -20.35 23.24 -22.71
N GLY A 22 -20.73 23.16 -23.99
CA GLY A 22 -19.78 23.16 -25.10
C GLY A 22 -19.17 21.81 -25.45
N CYS A 23 -19.69 20.70 -24.92
CA CYS A 23 -19.30 19.37 -25.36
C CYS A 23 -19.91 19.03 -26.71
N LEU A 24 -19.11 18.48 -27.61
CA LEU A 24 -19.59 17.87 -28.84
C LEU A 24 -20.33 16.57 -28.50
N ILE A 25 -21.57 16.40 -28.97
CA ILE A 25 -22.29 15.16 -28.74
C ILE A 25 -21.92 14.17 -29.85
N TRP A 26 -21.09 13.18 -29.45
CA TRP A 26 -20.61 12.11 -30.31
C TRP A 26 -21.63 10.96 -30.35
N GLN A 27 -21.50 10.10 -31.32
CA GLN A 27 -22.36 8.93 -31.44
C GLN A 27 -21.64 7.68 -30.92
N PRO A 28 -22.38 6.61 -30.56
CA PRO A 28 -21.78 5.33 -30.18
C PRO A 28 -20.84 4.80 -31.26
N TYR A 29 -19.80 4.09 -30.86
CA TYR A 29 -18.87 3.53 -31.82
C TYR A 29 -19.40 2.26 -32.49
N SER A 30 -18.94 1.94 -33.68
CA SER A 30 -19.43 0.78 -34.43
C SER A 30 -18.76 -0.54 -34.01
N GLU A 31 -17.67 -0.50 -33.26
CA GLU A 31 -17.01 -1.68 -32.74
C GLU A 31 -17.36 -1.89 -31.26
N LYS A 32 -17.36 -3.14 -30.78
CA LYS A 32 -17.62 -3.43 -29.38
C LYS A 32 -16.44 -2.95 -28.52
N VAL A 33 -16.74 -2.22 -27.47
CA VAL A 33 -15.78 -1.73 -26.48
C VAL A 33 -16.08 -2.32 -25.09
N GLY A 34 -15.09 -2.54 -24.26
CA GLY A 34 -15.27 -2.96 -22.87
C GLY A 34 -15.53 -1.80 -21.91
N ALA A 35 -15.24 -0.57 -22.36
CA ALA A 35 -15.53 0.69 -21.68
C ALA A 35 -15.57 1.83 -22.70
N GLY A 36 -16.32 2.88 -22.41
CA GLY A 36 -16.39 4.09 -23.22
C GLY A 36 -15.03 4.73 -23.48
N THR A 37 -14.10 4.59 -22.55
CA THR A 37 -12.70 4.98 -22.69
C THR A 37 -12.01 4.44 -23.94
N MET A 38 -12.39 3.25 -24.41
CA MET A 38 -11.78 2.58 -25.57
C MET A 38 -12.24 3.17 -26.90
N ASN A 39 -13.33 3.95 -26.92
CA ASN A 39 -13.78 4.67 -28.09
C ASN A 39 -12.68 5.64 -28.58
N PRO A 40 -12.39 5.74 -29.89
CA PRO A 40 -11.42 6.69 -30.44
C PRO A 40 -11.66 8.15 -30.03
N ALA A 41 -12.93 8.53 -29.75
CA ALA A 41 -13.27 9.86 -29.25
C ALA A 41 -12.67 10.15 -27.86
N THR A 42 -12.32 9.13 -27.10
CA THR A 42 -11.56 9.24 -25.84
C THR A 42 -10.10 8.88 -26.08
N VAL A 43 -9.75 7.59 -26.24
CA VAL A 43 -8.38 7.09 -26.16
C VAL A 43 -7.41 7.75 -27.14
N LEU A 44 -7.85 8.14 -28.34
CA LEU A 44 -7.01 8.84 -29.31
C LEU A 44 -7.04 10.37 -29.12
N ARG A 45 -8.19 10.93 -28.77
CA ARG A 45 -8.37 12.38 -28.67
C ARG A 45 -7.79 13.00 -27.40
N VAL A 46 -7.54 12.22 -26.38
CA VAL A 46 -6.80 12.69 -25.20
C VAL A 46 -5.31 12.92 -25.51
N LEU A 47 -4.79 12.31 -26.60
CA LEU A 47 -3.40 12.48 -27.03
C LEU A 47 -3.17 13.86 -27.66
N GLY A 48 -1.97 14.42 -27.44
CA GLY A 48 -1.54 15.70 -27.99
C GLY A 48 -2.17 16.93 -27.30
N PRO A 49 -1.82 18.16 -27.78
CA PRO A 49 -2.16 19.39 -27.07
C PRO A 49 -3.55 19.96 -27.42
N GLU A 50 -4.27 19.38 -28.36
CA GLU A 50 -5.53 19.95 -28.84
C GLU A 50 -6.66 19.88 -27.80
N PRO A 51 -7.45 20.95 -27.59
CA PRO A 51 -8.60 20.93 -26.71
C PRO A 51 -9.68 19.98 -27.24
N TRP A 52 -10.37 19.28 -26.31
CA TRP A 52 -11.37 18.31 -26.66
C TRP A 52 -12.43 18.14 -25.57
N ASN A 53 -13.63 18.65 -25.82
CA ASN A 53 -14.77 18.43 -24.95
C ASN A 53 -15.81 17.62 -25.72
N VAL A 54 -16.14 16.43 -25.22
CA VAL A 54 -17.05 15.50 -25.89
C VAL A 54 -17.92 14.78 -24.88
N ALA A 55 -19.16 14.47 -25.26
CA ALA A 55 -20.06 13.64 -24.47
C ALA A 55 -20.79 12.66 -25.41
N TYR A 56 -20.99 11.42 -25.00
CA TYR A 56 -21.65 10.39 -25.80
C TYR A 56 -22.14 9.21 -24.97
N VAL A 57 -23.11 8.50 -25.51
CA VAL A 57 -23.58 7.21 -25.00
C VAL A 57 -22.71 6.12 -25.59
N GLU A 58 -22.26 5.15 -24.79
CA GLU A 58 -21.45 4.02 -25.26
C GLU A 58 -21.89 2.72 -24.59
N PRO A 59 -22.53 1.80 -25.40
CA PRO A 59 -22.75 0.45 -24.94
C PRO A 59 -21.42 -0.27 -24.71
N SER A 60 -21.17 -0.70 -23.47
CA SER A 60 -19.92 -1.35 -23.07
C SER A 60 -20.17 -2.83 -22.81
N TYR A 61 -19.31 -3.68 -23.37
CA TYR A 61 -19.46 -5.13 -23.37
C TYR A 61 -18.40 -5.78 -22.49
N ARG A 62 -18.86 -6.48 -21.44
CA ARG A 62 -18.04 -7.24 -20.50
C ARG A 62 -18.61 -8.65 -20.36
N PRO A 63 -18.21 -9.60 -21.22
CA PRO A 63 -18.73 -10.96 -21.21
C PRO A 63 -18.69 -11.65 -19.84
N ASP A 64 -17.64 -11.40 -19.03
CA ASP A 64 -17.46 -11.95 -17.69
C ASP A 64 -18.48 -11.44 -16.65
N ASP A 65 -19.15 -10.30 -16.91
CA ASP A 65 -20.22 -9.77 -16.07
C ASP A 65 -21.59 -10.40 -16.41
N GLY A 66 -21.70 -11.22 -17.45
CA GLY A 66 -22.95 -11.90 -17.82
C GLY A 66 -23.48 -12.82 -16.75
N ARG A 67 -24.82 -12.79 -16.56
CA ARG A 67 -25.51 -13.63 -15.52
C ARG A 67 -26.84 -14.20 -16.05
N TYR A 68 -26.98 -14.39 -17.35
CA TYR A 68 -28.18 -14.93 -18.02
C TYR A 68 -29.48 -14.17 -17.68
N GLY A 69 -29.39 -12.93 -17.20
CA GLY A 69 -30.54 -12.17 -16.74
C GLY A 69 -31.03 -12.52 -15.32
N ASP A 70 -30.40 -13.48 -14.65
CA ASP A 70 -30.80 -13.90 -13.30
C ASP A 70 -30.36 -12.93 -12.22
N ASN A 71 -29.35 -12.08 -12.51
CA ASN A 71 -28.87 -11.06 -11.59
C ASN A 71 -29.58 -9.73 -11.80
N PRO A 72 -30.01 -9.04 -10.72
CA PRO A 72 -30.72 -7.78 -10.85
C PRO A 72 -29.83 -6.59 -11.28
N ASN A 73 -28.48 -6.66 -11.12
CA ASN A 73 -27.59 -5.53 -11.26
C ASN A 73 -26.40 -5.76 -12.19
N ARG A 74 -26.10 -7.02 -12.59
CA ARG A 74 -25.01 -7.36 -13.49
C ARG A 74 -25.51 -7.90 -14.82
N MET A 75 -24.87 -7.43 -15.88
CA MET A 75 -25.18 -7.82 -17.26
C MET A 75 -23.93 -7.69 -18.13
N GLN A 76 -23.83 -8.50 -19.19
CA GLN A 76 -22.67 -8.49 -20.09
C GLN A 76 -22.55 -7.19 -20.91
N MET A 77 -23.66 -6.47 -21.11
CA MET A 77 -23.69 -5.18 -21.78
C MET A 77 -24.39 -4.15 -20.89
N HIS A 78 -23.72 -3.05 -20.60
CA HIS A 78 -24.27 -1.91 -19.88
C HIS A 78 -23.99 -0.62 -20.64
N THR A 79 -24.81 0.40 -20.40
CA THR A 79 -24.73 1.66 -21.14
C THR A 79 -24.01 2.70 -20.28
N GLN A 80 -22.88 3.19 -20.79
CA GLN A 80 -22.16 4.30 -20.19
C GLN A 80 -22.54 5.62 -20.88
N PHE A 81 -22.59 6.71 -20.11
CA PHE A 81 -22.53 8.06 -20.66
C PHE A 81 -21.17 8.64 -20.37
N GLN A 82 -20.40 8.87 -21.42
CA GLN A 82 -18.99 9.24 -21.35
C GLN A 82 -18.83 10.74 -21.60
N VAL A 83 -18.04 11.40 -20.76
CA VAL A 83 -17.67 12.81 -20.94
C VAL A 83 -16.17 12.96 -20.84
N ILE A 84 -15.57 13.70 -21.76
CA ILE A 84 -14.16 14.10 -21.71
C ILE A 84 -14.09 15.62 -21.72
N LEU A 85 -13.35 16.17 -20.76
CA LEU A 85 -13.03 17.58 -20.68
C LEU A 85 -11.51 17.75 -20.77
N LYS A 86 -11.05 18.42 -21.81
CA LYS A 86 -9.63 18.66 -22.08
C LYS A 86 -9.40 20.08 -22.58
N PRO A 87 -8.63 20.90 -21.88
CA PRO A 87 -8.02 20.68 -20.56
C PRO A 87 -9.03 20.61 -19.41
N ASP A 88 -8.57 20.37 -18.17
CA ASP A 88 -9.38 20.49 -16.95
C ASP A 88 -10.01 21.90 -16.88
N PRO A 89 -11.34 22.03 -16.74
CA PRO A 89 -12.00 23.32 -16.63
C PRO A 89 -11.77 24.02 -15.28
N GLY A 90 -11.19 23.35 -14.29
CA GLY A 90 -10.93 23.85 -12.94
C GLY A 90 -11.97 23.50 -11.89
N ASP A 91 -13.18 23.11 -12.30
CA ASP A 91 -14.30 22.78 -11.43
C ASP A 91 -15.13 21.56 -11.93
N PRO A 92 -14.51 20.51 -12.51
CA PRO A 92 -15.26 19.44 -13.18
C PRO A 92 -16.16 18.64 -12.23
N GLN A 93 -15.79 18.54 -10.93
CA GLN A 93 -16.63 17.89 -9.93
C GLN A 93 -17.94 18.65 -9.68
N GLU A 94 -17.89 19.98 -9.63
CA GLU A 94 -19.11 20.78 -9.47
C GLU A 94 -19.98 20.70 -10.73
N GLN A 95 -19.40 20.77 -11.94
CA GLN A 95 -20.14 20.56 -13.19
C GLN A 95 -20.81 19.19 -13.25
N TYR A 96 -20.12 18.15 -12.76
CA TYR A 96 -20.71 16.82 -12.64
C TYR A 96 -21.90 16.79 -11.67
N LEU A 97 -21.77 17.38 -10.48
CA LEU A 97 -22.87 17.46 -9.52
C LEU A 97 -24.07 18.22 -10.08
N GLU A 98 -23.85 19.33 -10.79
CA GLU A 98 -24.90 20.04 -11.49
C GLU A 98 -25.63 19.18 -12.55
N SER A 99 -24.91 18.26 -13.19
CA SER A 99 -25.52 17.30 -14.12
C SER A 99 -26.49 16.34 -13.42
N LEU A 100 -26.16 15.90 -12.18
CA LEU A 100 -27.06 15.08 -11.36
C LEU A 100 -28.30 15.88 -10.94
N TYR A 101 -28.15 17.18 -10.64
CA TYR A 101 -29.32 18.06 -10.34
C TYR A 101 -30.23 18.19 -11.55
N ALA A 102 -29.68 18.27 -12.76
CA ALA A 102 -30.48 18.28 -13.97
C ALA A 102 -31.31 17.01 -14.15
N LEU A 103 -30.87 15.87 -13.56
CA LEU A 103 -31.62 14.62 -13.51
C LEU A 103 -32.64 14.58 -12.36
N GLY A 104 -32.54 15.48 -11.38
CA GLY A 104 -33.42 15.57 -10.22
C GLY A 104 -32.83 15.00 -8.93
N ILE A 105 -31.53 14.63 -8.93
CA ILE A 105 -30.81 14.17 -7.75
C ILE A 105 -30.20 15.39 -7.06
N LYS A 106 -30.51 15.64 -5.80
CA LYS A 106 -30.05 16.80 -5.06
C LYS A 106 -29.12 16.39 -3.92
N ARG A 107 -27.98 17.10 -3.79
CA ARG A 107 -26.95 16.79 -2.80
C ARG A 107 -27.44 16.91 -1.35
N GLU A 108 -28.39 17.78 -1.07
CA GLU A 108 -28.95 17.96 0.26
C GLU A 108 -29.84 16.81 0.69
N GLU A 109 -30.43 16.07 -0.27
CA GLU A 109 -31.35 14.95 -0.02
C GLU A 109 -30.59 13.60 0.10
N HIS A 110 -29.33 13.53 -0.33
CA HIS A 110 -28.56 12.30 -0.47
C HIS A 110 -27.14 12.44 0.10
N ASP A 111 -26.47 11.30 0.30
CA ASP A 111 -25.05 11.22 0.62
C ASP A 111 -24.25 10.95 -0.67
N ILE A 112 -23.67 12.01 -1.25
CA ILE A 112 -22.86 11.91 -2.47
C ILE A 112 -21.39 12.04 -2.08
N ARG A 113 -20.60 10.98 -2.33
CA ARG A 113 -19.17 10.92 -1.97
C ARG A 113 -18.31 10.65 -3.19
N PHE A 114 -17.13 11.26 -3.18
CA PHE A 114 -16.02 10.92 -4.07
C PHE A 114 -15.07 10.02 -3.31
N VAL A 115 -15.08 8.73 -3.63
CA VAL A 115 -14.28 7.68 -2.97
C VAL A 115 -13.12 7.32 -3.88
N GLU A 116 -11.91 7.21 -3.34
CA GLU A 116 -10.71 6.92 -4.11
C GLU A 116 -10.90 5.78 -5.11
N ASP A 117 -10.55 6.05 -6.38
CA ASP A 117 -10.37 5.04 -7.42
C ASP A 117 -9.13 5.33 -8.26
N ASN A 118 -8.31 4.31 -8.47
CA ASN A 118 -7.10 4.36 -9.28
C ASN A 118 -7.32 3.50 -10.53
N TRP A 119 -7.84 4.10 -11.56
CA TRP A 119 -8.20 3.42 -12.79
C TRP A 119 -6.99 3.06 -13.65
N GLU A 120 -6.98 1.84 -14.19
CA GLU A 120 -5.94 1.32 -15.07
C GLU A 120 -6.53 0.44 -16.17
N SER A 121 -6.04 0.58 -17.41
CA SER A 121 -6.30 -0.33 -18.52
C SER A 121 -5.00 -0.90 -19.09
N PRO A 122 -4.61 -2.12 -18.68
CA PRO A 122 -3.38 -2.76 -19.18
C PRO A 122 -3.37 -2.96 -20.68
N ALA A 123 -4.51 -3.20 -21.31
CA ALA A 123 -4.65 -3.40 -22.75
C ALA A 123 -4.34 -2.12 -23.55
N LEU A 124 -4.72 -0.96 -23.02
CA LEU A 124 -4.49 0.33 -23.65
C LEU A 124 -3.17 1.00 -23.23
N GLY A 125 -2.49 0.49 -22.20
CA GLY A 125 -1.37 1.19 -21.57
C GLY A 125 -1.79 2.57 -21.07
N ALA A 126 -2.97 2.64 -20.47
CA ALA A 126 -3.60 3.86 -19.97
C ALA A 126 -3.85 3.74 -18.46
N TRP A 127 -3.69 4.86 -17.74
CA TRP A 127 -4.02 4.95 -16.33
C TRP A 127 -4.34 6.38 -15.92
N GLY A 128 -5.09 6.49 -14.82
CA GLY A 128 -5.44 7.76 -14.21
C GLY A 128 -5.80 7.61 -12.74
N LEU A 129 -5.86 8.74 -12.04
CA LEU A 129 -6.26 8.81 -10.64
C LEU A 129 -7.57 9.58 -10.54
N GLY A 130 -8.41 9.18 -9.59
CA GLY A 130 -9.69 9.83 -9.43
C GLY A 130 -10.53 9.21 -8.34
N TRP A 131 -11.81 9.07 -8.62
CA TRP A 131 -12.81 8.60 -7.67
C TRP A 131 -13.91 7.79 -8.35
N GLU A 132 -14.46 6.85 -7.60
CA GLU A 132 -15.85 6.44 -7.78
C GLU A 132 -16.76 7.47 -7.11
N VAL A 133 -17.84 7.85 -7.78
CA VAL A 133 -18.86 8.69 -7.15
C VAL A 133 -19.98 7.79 -6.62
N TRP A 134 -20.18 7.84 -5.34
CA TRP A 134 -21.18 7.06 -4.64
C TRP A 134 -22.39 7.92 -4.28
N LEU A 135 -23.57 7.40 -4.55
CA LEU A 135 -24.86 7.97 -4.19
C LEU A 135 -25.54 7.04 -3.18
N ASP A 136 -25.65 7.46 -1.93
CA ASP A 136 -26.17 6.64 -0.82
C ASP A 136 -25.53 5.24 -0.78
N GLY A 137 -24.21 5.17 -1.00
CA GLY A 137 -23.44 3.93 -1.04
C GLY A 137 -23.41 3.20 -2.40
N LEU A 138 -24.22 3.59 -3.39
CA LEU A 138 -24.19 3.03 -4.74
C LEU A 138 -23.19 3.78 -5.61
N GLU A 139 -22.18 3.09 -6.12
CA GLU A 139 -21.31 3.63 -7.20
C GLU A 139 -22.14 3.89 -8.44
N ILE A 140 -22.20 5.15 -8.88
CA ILE A 140 -22.96 5.56 -10.06
C ILE A 140 -22.10 6.10 -11.19
N THR A 141 -20.86 6.49 -10.92
CA THR A 141 -19.96 7.14 -11.88
C THR A 141 -18.51 6.89 -11.52
N GLN A 142 -17.67 6.67 -12.52
CA GLN A 142 -16.22 6.80 -12.41
C GLN A 142 -15.77 8.19 -12.87
N PHE A 143 -14.87 8.80 -12.13
CA PHE A 143 -14.37 10.14 -12.37
C PHE A 143 -12.84 10.12 -12.35
N THR A 144 -12.18 10.26 -13.50
CA THR A 144 -10.75 9.99 -13.65
C THR A 144 -10.01 11.16 -14.28
N TYR A 145 -8.86 11.52 -13.74
CA TYR A 145 -7.86 12.37 -14.38
C TYR A 145 -6.85 11.51 -15.11
N PHE A 146 -6.90 11.46 -16.41
CA PHE A 146 -5.98 10.69 -17.23
C PHE A 146 -4.56 11.22 -17.12
N GLN A 147 -3.64 10.35 -16.73
CA GLN A 147 -2.22 10.65 -16.68
C GLN A 147 -1.45 10.09 -17.87
N GLN A 148 -1.93 8.96 -18.41
CA GLN A 148 -1.27 8.27 -19.52
C GLN A 148 -2.29 7.56 -20.42
N ALA A 149 -2.05 7.55 -21.72
CA ALA A 149 -2.76 6.72 -22.69
C ALA A 149 -1.80 6.25 -23.80
N GLY A 150 -1.88 4.98 -24.19
CA GLY A 150 -0.99 4.39 -25.18
C GLY A 150 0.50 4.48 -24.83
N GLY A 151 0.84 4.54 -23.53
CA GLY A 151 2.20 4.73 -23.05
C GLY A 151 2.71 6.17 -23.12
N TYR A 152 1.87 7.14 -23.53
CA TYR A 152 2.20 8.58 -23.52
C TYR A 152 1.69 9.25 -22.26
N THR A 153 2.55 10.01 -21.59
CA THR A 153 2.14 10.97 -20.57
C THR A 153 1.32 12.07 -21.22
N LEU A 154 0.15 12.37 -20.68
CA LEU A 154 -0.76 13.36 -21.24
C LEU A 154 -0.43 14.78 -20.78
N ASP A 155 -0.38 15.68 -21.74
CA ASP A 155 -0.22 17.12 -21.54
C ASP A 155 -0.96 17.87 -22.68
N PRO A 156 -2.05 18.60 -22.37
CA PRO A 156 -2.70 18.74 -21.06
C PRO A 156 -3.39 17.43 -20.60
N VAL A 157 -3.56 17.29 -19.30
CA VAL A 157 -4.35 16.22 -18.67
C VAL A 157 -5.82 16.39 -19.03
N SER A 158 -6.51 15.26 -19.19
CA SER A 158 -7.94 15.21 -19.47
C SER A 158 -8.72 14.67 -18.28
N VAL A 159 -9.93 15.19 -18.08
CA VAL A 159 -10.90 14.66 -17.13
C VAL A 159 -11.85 13.74 -17.88
N GLU A 160 -12.03 12.52 -17.39
CA GLU A 160 -13.03 11.56 -17.85
C GLU A 160 -14.12 11.39 -16.80
N ILE A 161 -15.38 11.47 -17.20
CA ILE A 161 -16.55 11.22 -16.35
C ILE A 161 -17.38 10.14 -17.03
N THR A 162 -17.50 8.98 -16.38
CA THR A 162 -18.16 7.79 -16.92
C THR A 162 -19.37 7.44 -16.07
N TYR A 163 -20.56 7.87 -16.48
CA TYR A 163 -21.81 7.59 -15.78
C TYR A 163 -22.26 6.15 -16.08
N GLY A 164 -22.65 5.40 -15.05
CA GLY A 164 -23.37 4.13 -15.17
C GLY A 164 -24.87 4.37 -15.28
N LEU A 165 -25.41 4.42 -16.50
CA LEU A 165 -26.79 4.88 -16.73
C LEU A 165 -27.82 4.00 -16.06
N GLU A 166 -27.68 2.69 -16.10
CA GLU A 166 -28.60 1.76 -15.48
C GLU A 166 -28.71 1.99 -13.97
N ARG A 167 -27.58 2.15 -13.27
CA ARG A 167 -27.54 2.40 -11.82
C ARG A 167 -28.22 3.73 -11.47
N ILE A 168 -27.96 4.78 -12.24
CA ILE A 168 -28.60 6.09 -12.04
C ILE A 168 -30.12 6.01 -12.25
N VAL A 169 -30.54 5.31 -13.29
CA VAL A 169 -31.97 5.21 -13.60
C VAL A 169 -32.71 4.30 -12.61
N MET A 170 -32.09 3.18 -12.19
CA MET A 170 -32.62 2.35 -11.11
C MET A 170 -32.86 3.16 -9.83
N PHE A 171 -31.89 3.99 -9.46
CA PHE A 171 -31.99 4.87 -8.30
C PHE A 171 -33.14 5.90 -8.48
N LEU A 172 -33.20 6.58 -9.62
CA LEU A 172 -34.25 7.60 -9.90
C LEU A 172 -35.66 7.00 -9.91
N GLN A 173 -35.81 5.76 -10.37
CA GLN A 173 -37.09 5.09 -10.51
C GLN A 173 -37.45 4.23 -9.30
N ASP A 174 -36.54 4.09 -8.32
CA ASP A 174 -36.70 3.22 -7.14
C ASP A 174 -37.08 1.77 -7.53
N VAL A 175 -36.35 1.20 -8.52
CA VAL A 175 -36.52 -0.18 -8.98
C VAL A 175 -35.38 -1.06 -8.53
N ARG A 176 -35.67 -2.33 -8.25
CA ARG A 176 -34.75 -3.30 -7.64
C ARG A 176 -33.96 -4.14 -8.65
N ALA A 177 -34.37 -4.13 -9.90
CA ALA A 177 -33.68 -4.84 -10.97
C ALA A 177 -33.56 -3.95 -12.20
N VAL A 178 -32.45 -4.07 -12.91
CA VAL A 178 -32.21 -3.37 -14.17
C VAL A 178 -33.29 -3.68 -15.20
N TRP A 179 -33.83 -4.89 -15.16
CA TRP A 179 -34.90 -5.35 -16.09
C TRP A 179 -36.20 -4.63 -15.90
N ASP A 180 -36.47 -4.02 -14.74
CA ASP A 180 -37.68 -3.28 -14.38
C ASP A 180 -37.61 -1.78 -14.72
N ILE A 181 -36.47 -1.29 -15.21
CA ILE A 181 -36.29 0.12 -15.60
C ILE A 181 -37.30 0.49 -16.68
N ASP A 182 -38.06 1.56 -16.48
CA ASP A 182 -38.93 2.17 -17.50
C ASP A 182 -38.06 2.81 -18.60
N TRP A 183 -38.11 2.23 -19.81
CA TRP A 183 -37.33 2.71 -20.95
C TRP A 183 -37.93 3.97 -21.59
N ASP A 184 -39.21 3.93 -21.88
CA ASP A 184 -39.91 4.99 -22.64
C ASP A 184 -41.34 5.25 -22.16
N SER A 185 -41.74 4.82 -20.97
CA SER A 185 -43.08 4.84 -20.40
C SER A 185 -44.02 3.74 -20.94
N THR A 186 -43.60 2.92 -21.87
CA THR A 186 -44.38 1.83 -22.50
C THR A 186 -43.66 0.49 -22.46
N ARG A 187 -42.33 0.50 -22.36
CA ARG A 187 -41.45 -0.68 -22.37
C ARG A 187 -40.49 -0.60 -21.21
N THR A 188 -40.11 -1.75 -20.72
CA THR A 188 -39.02 -1.88 -19.73
C THR A 188 -37.68 -2.15 -20.41
N TYR A 189 -36.60 -1.99 -19.68
CA TYR A 189 -35.25 -2.40 -20.10
C TYR A 189 -35.21 -3.91 -20.41
N GLY A 190 -35.92 -4.73 -19.60
CA GLY A 190 -36.03 -6.15 -19.79
C GLY A 190 -36.76 -6.50 -21.12
N ASP A 191 -37.82 -5.79 -21.51
CA ASP A 191 -38.52 -6.01 -22.81
C ASP A 191 -37.57 -5.85 -24.00
N VAL A 192 -36.53 -5.00 -23.86
CA VAL A 192 -35.60 -4.67 -24.95
C VAL A 192 -34.36 -5.54 -24.92
N LEU A 193 -33.73 -5.78 -23.73
CA LEU A 193 -32.39 -6.30 -23.64
C LEU A 193 -32.23 -7.63 -22.88
N LEU A 194 -33.24 -8.14 -22.15
CA LEU A 194 -33.12 -9.39 -21.42
C LEU A 194 -32.83 -10.60 -22.31
N GLN A 195 -33.56 -10.73 -23.43
CA GLN A 195 -33.32 -11.87 -24.33
C GLN A 195 -31.95 -11.81 -25.01
N PRO A 196 -31.47 -10.66 -25.52
CA PRO A 196 -30.07 -10.50 -25.96
C PRO A 196 -29.06 -10.87 -24.88
N GLU A 197 -29.26 -10.48 -23.62
CA GLU A 197 -28.38 -10.84 -22.49
C GLU A 197 -28.25 -12.36 -22.34
N ILE A 198 -29.38 -13.08 -22.29
CA ILE A 198 -29.39 -14.55 -22.16
C ILE A 198 -28.65 -15.21 -23.33
N GLU A 199 -28.88 -14.73 -24.57
CA GLU A 199 -28.25 -15.30 -25.76
C GLU A 199 -26.74 -15.05 -25.80
N HIS A 200 -26.30 -13.85 -25.41
CA HIS A 200 -24.89 -13.52 -25.33
C HIS A 200 -24.20 -14.30 -24.23
N CYS A 201 -24.75 -14.38 -23.03
CA CYS A 201 -24.19 -15.20 -21.93
C CYS A 201 -24.03 -16.65 -22.38
N ARG A 202 -25.07 -17.23 -23.04
CA ARG A 202 -24.95 -18.58 -23.55
C ARG A 202 -23.85 -18.73 -24.58
N TYR A 203 -23.70 -17.75 -25.48
CA TYR A 203 -22.62 -17.78 -26.47
C TYR A 203 -21.26 -17.66 -25.78
N ASP A 204 -21.08 -16.68 -24.92
CA ASP A 204 -19.80 -16.33 -24.29
C ASP A 204 -19.32 -17.43 -23.33
N PHE A 205 -20.21 -18.06 -22.56
CA PHE A 205 -19.84 -19.07 -21.58
C PHE A 205 -19.91 -20.53 -22.11
N GLU A 206 -20.75 -20.85 -23.11
CA GLU A 206 -21.02 -22.21 -23.47
C GLU A 206 -20.64 -22.57 -24.92
N VAL A 207 -20.92 -21.69 -25.86
CA VAL A 207 -20.96 -22.03 -27.31
C VAL A 207 -19.71 -21.57 -28.04
N ALA A 208 -19.10 -20.45 -27.66
CA ALA A 208 -17.94 -19.88 -28.34
C ALA A 208 -16.81 -20.92 -28.47
N ASP A 209 -16.40 -21.21 -29.71
CA ASP A 209 -15.36 -22.20 -30.02
C ASP A 209 -13.96 -21.60 -29.77
N VAL A 210 -13.27 -22.10 -28.76
CA VAL A 210 -11.98 -21.59 -28.31
C VAL A 210 -10.93 -21.55 -29.42
N ALA A 211 -10.84 -22.61 -30.22
CA ALA A 211 -9.82 -22.70 -31.28
C ALA A 211 -10.08 -21.66 -32.40
N ARG A 212 -11.35 -21.46 -32.78
CA ARG A 212 -11.70 -20.39 -33.74
C ARG A 212 -11.49 -19.01 -33.18
N MET A 213 -11.85 -18.78 -31.89
CA MET A 213 -11.65 -17.46 -31.27
C MET A 213 -10.18 -17.12 -31.19
N THR A 214 -9.30 -18.06 -30.83
CA THR A 214 -7.84 -17.86 -30.84
C THR A 214 -7.34 -17.52 -32.26
N GLN A 215 -7.80 -18.22 -33.30
CA GLN A 215 -7.45 -17.91 -34.68
C GLN A 215 -7.96 -16.53 -35.10
N MET A 216 -9.17 -16.14 -34.69
CA MET A 216 -9.70 -14.81 -34.97
C MET A 216 -8.87 -13.73 -34.32
N TYR A 217 -8.45 -13.93 -33.07
CA TYR A 217 -7.54 -12.99 -32.40
C TYR A 217 -6.24 -12.78 -33.18
N ASP A 218 -5.58 -13.87 -33.60
CA ASP A 218 -4.33 -13.79 -34.35
C ASP A 218 -4.49 -13.11 -35.71
N LEU A 219 -5.64 -13.33 -36.40
CA LEU A 219 -5.98 -12.65 -37.67
C LEU A 219 -6.22 -11.15 -37.44
N PHE A 220 -6.96 -10.77 -36.40
CA PHE A 220 -7.21 -9.36 -36.09
C PHE A 220 -5.90 -8.64 -35.69
N GLU A 221 -5.03 -9.28 -34.93
CA GLU A 221 -3.71 -8.73 -34.64
C GLU A 221 -2.85 -8.52 -35.90
N ALA A 222 -2.85 -9.49 -36.80
CA ALA A 222 -2.11 -9.39 -38.07
C ALA A 222 -2.64 -8.24 -38.93
N GLU A 223 -3.97 -8.05 -38.99
CA GLU A 223 -4.58 -6.96 -39.76
C GLU A 223 -4.34 -5.60 -39.09
N ALA A 224 -4.37 -5.52 -37.76
CA ALA A 224 -3.95 -4.30 -37.04
C ALA A 224 -2.53 -3.87 -37.43
N LYS A 225 -1.60 -4.81 -37.49
CA LYS A 225 -0.20 -4.56 -37.95
C LYS A 225 -0.17 -4.09 -39.38
N SER A 226 -0.92 -4.73 -40.29
CA SER A 226 -1.01 -4.33 -41.71
C SER A 226 -1.53 -2.90 -41.86
N CYS A 227 -2.54 -2.52 -41.06
CA CYS A 227 -3.06 -1.15 -41.03
C CYS A 227 -2.00 -0.15 -40.57
N LEU A 228 -1.23 -0.49 -39.51
CA LEU A 228 -0.15 0.36 -39.01
C LEU A 228 0.96 0.55 -40.05
N ASP A 229 1.37 -0.52 -40.74
CA ASP A 229 2.34 -0.49 -41.81
C ASP A 229 1.90 0.40 -42.98
N ALA A 230 0.57 0.46 -43.22
CA ALA A 230 -0.06 1.34 -44.22
C ALA A 230 -0.31 2.77 -43.70
N GLY A 231 0.01 3.09 -42.46
CA GLY A 231 -0.22 4.41 -41.83
C GLY A 231 -1.69 4.70 -41.49
N LEU A 232 -2.52 3.67 -41.33
CA LEU A 232 -3.95 3.76 -41.07
C LEU A 232 -4.22 3.57 -39.58
N THR A 233 -4.23 4.66 -38.80
CA THR A 233 -4.28 4.61 -37.34
C THR A 233 -5.65 4.20 -36.78
N VAL A 234 -6.76 4.76 -37.28
CA VAL A 234 -8.11 4.43 -36.81
C VAL A 234 -8.49 3.00 -37.16
N PRO A 235 -8.35 2.51 -38.40
CA PRO A 235 -8.59 1.10 -38.72
C PRO A 235 -7.73 0.13 -37.90
N ALA A 236 -6.47 0.50 -37.57
CA ALA A 236 -5.66 -0.32 -36.71
C ALA A 236 -6.24 -0.42 -35.29
N HIS A 237 -6.78 0.69 -34.77
CA HIS A 237 -7.47 0.70 -33.48
C HIS A 237 -8.74 -0.17 -33.49
N ASP A 238 -9.52 -0.16 -34.56
CA ASP A 238 -10.70 -1.03 -34.72
C ASP A 238 -10.34 -2.52 -34.52
N TYR A 239 -9.22 -2.95 -35.13
CA TYR A 239 -8.75 -4.33 -34.95
C TYR A 239 -8.22 -4.61 -33.53
N ILE A 240 -7.68 -3.61 -32.82
CA ILE A 240 -7.34 -3.77 -31.39
C ILE A 240 -8.61 -3.99 -30.57
N LEU A 241 -9.67 -3.27 -30.83
CA LEU A 241 -10.98 -3.46 -30.15
C LEU A 241 -11.53 -4.86 -30.39
N ARG A 242 -11.41 -5.37 -31.62
CA ARG A 242 -11.79 -6.75 -31.95
C ARG A 242 -10.91 -7.77 -31.22
N CYS A 243 -9.60 -7.53 -31.12
CA CYS A 243 -8.72 -8.34 -30.29
C CYS A 243 -9.16 -8.34 -28.81
N SER A 244 -9.48 -7.18 -28.26
CA SER A 244 -9.92 -7.02 -26.87
C SER A 244 -11.23 -7.76 -26.59
N HIS A 245 -12.24 -7.61 -27.46
CA HIS A 245 -13.50 -8.33 -27.31
C HIS A 245 -13.31 -9.85 -27.43
N THR A 246 -12.51 -10.30 -28.41
CA THR A 246 -12.21 -11.72 -28.61
C THR A 246 -11.49 -12.31 -27.40
N PHE A 247 -10.54 -11.55 -26.81
CA PHE A 247 -9.86 -11.93 -25.56
C PHE A 247 -10.88 -12.07 -24.41
N ASN A 248 -11.79 -11.11 -24.23
CA ASN A 248 -12.80 -11.17 -23.17
C ASN A 248 -13.69 -12.41 -23.29
N VAL A 249 -14.09 -12.79 -24.52
CA VAL A 249 -14.84 -14.03 -24.75
C VAL A 249 -14.02 -15.28 -24.41
N LEU A 250 -12.74 -15.34 -24.82
CA LEU A 250 -11.84 -16.45 -24.47
C LEU A 250 -11.65 -16.57 -22.95
N ASP A 251 -11.53 -15.43 -22.28
CA ASP A 251 -11.37 -15.35 -20.83
C ASP A 251 -12.63 -15.87 -20.11
N SER A 252 -13.81 -15.39 -20.52
CA SER A 252 -15.10 -15.87 -20.00
C SER A 252 -15.34 -17.37 -20.26
N ARG A 253 -14.77 -17.93 -21.33
CA ARG A 253 -14.76 -19.40 -21.59
C ARG A 253 -13.85 -20.17 -20.64
N GLY A 254 -13.06 -19.48 -19.78
CA GLY A 254 -12.05 -20.11 -18.95
C GLY A 254 -10.89 -20.73 -19.75
N ALA A 255 -10.67 -20.25 -20.97
CA ALA A 255 -9.68 -20.78 -21.91
C ALA A 255 -8.29 -20.15 -21.76
N ILE A 256 -8.16 -19.09 -20.93
CA ILE A 256 -6.94 -18.30 -20.79
C ILE A 256 -6.42 -18.42 -19.34
N GLY A 257 -5.22 -18.97 -19.20
CA GLY A 257 -4.51 -18.98 -17.91
C GLY A 257 -3.90 -17.60 -17.57
N VAL A 258 -3.50 -17.40 -16.32
CA VAL A 258 -2.96 -16.12 -15.81
C VAL A 258 -1.76 -15.62 -16.62
N THR A 259 -0.84 -16.51 -16.99
CA THR A 259 0.34 -16.16 -17.80
C THR A 259 -0.03 -15.80 -19.24
N GLU A 260 -0.98 -16.53 -19.82
CA GLU A 260 -1.49 -16.23 -21.16
C GLU A 260 -2.23 -14.90 -21.16
N ARG A 261 -3.02 -14.61 -20.13
CA ARG A 261 -3.67 -13.32 -19.92
C ARG A 261 -2.66 -12.17 -19.98
N ALA A 262 -1.54 -12.27 -19.26
CA ALA A 262 -0.47 -11.28 -19.29
C ALA A 262 0.15 -11.13 -20.71
N THR A 263 0.23 -12.23 -21.46
CA THR A 263 0.74 -12.24 -22.83
C THR A 263 -0.24 -11.54 -23.78
N TYR A 264 -1.56 -11.82 -23.68
CA TYR A 264 -2.58 -11.14 -24.46
C TYR A 264 -2.61 -9.64 -24.17
N PHE A 265 -2.57 -9.23 -22.90
CA PHE A 265 -2.47 -7.81 -22.53
C PHE A 265 -1.22 -7.13 -23.09
N ARG A 266 -0.08 -7.80 -23.05
CA ARG A 266 1.17 -7.25 -23.65
C ARG A 266 1.00 -7.04 -25.13
N ARG A 267 0.48 -8.04 -25.89
CA ARG A 267 0.23 -7.95 -27.34
C ARG A 267 -0.70 -6.78 -27.68
N MET A 268 -1.81 -6.63 -26.97
CA MET A 268 -2.75 -5.50 -27.16
C MET A 268 -2.10 -4.16 -26.78
N ARG A 269 -1.40 -4.08 -25.67
CA ARG A 269 -0.71 -2.85 -25.25
C ARG A 269 0.35 -2.41 -26.22
N ASP A 270 1.13 -3.35 -26.80
CA ASP A 270 2.15 -3.04 -27.79
C ASP A 270 1.52 -2.48 -29.07
N LEU A 271 0.39 -3.00 -29.52
CA LEU A 271 -0.38 -2.46 -30.62
C LEU A 271 -0.98 -1.08 -30.29
N ALA A 272 -1.61 -0.94 -29.12
CA ALA A 272 -2.21 0.32 -28.67
C ALA A 272 -1.15 1.44 -28.60
N ARG A 273 0.07 1.10 -28.15
CA ARG A 273 1.20 2.04 -28.17
C ARG A 273 1.58 2.46 -29.58
N GLN A 274 1.68 1.52 -30.53
CA GLN A 274 1.99 1.83 -31.92
C GLN A 274 0.92 2.72 -32.56
N VAL A 275 -0.35 2.46 -32.28
CA VAL A 275 -1.47 3.30 -32.72
C VAL A 275 -1.37 4.70 -32.11
N ALA A 276 -1.08 4.80 -30.81
CA ALA A 276 -0.94 6.10 -30.14
C ALA A 276 0.22 6.92 -30.72
N VAL A 277 1.38 6.29 -31.00
CA VAL A 277 2.52 6.92 -31.67
C VAL A 277 2.10 7.44 -33.06
N ALA A 278 1.53 6.56 -33.88
CA ALA A 278 1.13 6.90 -35.26
C ALA A 278 0.09 8.01 -35.30
N TYR A 279 -0.86 8.01 -34.31
CA TYR A 279 -1.87 9.05 -34.20
C TYR A 279 -1.27 10.38 -33.75
N ALA A 280 -0.39 10.39 -32.75
CA ALA A 280 0.28 11.60 -32.30
C ALA A 280 1.09 12.24 -33.42
N GLU A 281 1.87 11.44 -34.19
CA GLU A 281 2.60 11.90 -35.37
C GLU A 281 1.67 12.41 -36.47
N GLN A 282 0.53 11.77 -36.67
CA GLN A 282 -0.48 12.25 -37.65
C GLN A 282 -1.02 13.63 -37.25
N ARG A 283 -1.36 13.84 -35.97
CA ARG A 283 -1.85 15.13 -35.46
C ARG A 283 -0.76 16.21 -35.59
N GLN A 284 0.49 15.86 -35.31
CA GLN A 284 1.62 16.77 -35.48
C GLN A 284 1.83 17.18 -36.95
N ARG A 285 1.74 16.21 -37.89
CA ARG A 285 1.83 16.49 -39.33
C ARG A 285 0.71 17.40 -39.84
N LEU A 286 -0.47 17.32 -39.19
CA LEU A 286 -1.61 18.19 -39.47
C LEU A 286 -1.52 19.55 -38.75
N GLU A 287 -0.42 19.82 -38.04
CA GLU A 287 -0.16 21.07 -37.31
C GLU A 287 -1.26 21.38 -36.29
N TYR A 288 -1.85 20.35 -35.69
CA TYR A 288 -2.88 20.47 -34.63
C TYR A 288 -4.02 21.45 -35.01
N PRO A 289 -4.86 21.14 -35.98
CA PRO A 289 -5.80 22.09 -36.59
C PRO A 289 -6.83 22.71 -35.60
N TRP A 290 -6.95 22.16 -34.40
CA TRP A 290 -7.88 22.68 -33.38
C TRP A 290 -7.18 23.47 -32.27
N LEU A 291 -5.86 23.57 -32.31
CA LEU A 291 -5.13 24.45 -31.44
C LEU A 291 -5.33 25.89 -31.90
N LYS A 292 -6.17 26.67 -31.20
CA LYS A 292 -6.32 28.09 -31.45
C LYS A 292 -5.05 28.78 -30.97
N GLU A 293 -4.49 29.72 -31.78
CA GLU A 293 -3.46 30.63 -31.26
C GLU A 293 -4.06 31.40 -30.07
N GLU A 294 -3.59 31.09 -28.87
CA GLU A 294 -3.91 31.88 -27.70
C GLU A 294 -3.27 33.25 -27.87
N THR A 295 -4.10 34.28 -28.00
CA THR A 295 -3.67 35.63 -27.71
C THR A 295 -3.30 35.71 -26.24
N SER A 296 -2.01 35.68 -25.95
CA SER A 296 -1.43 35.79 -24.61
C SER A 296 -1.91 37.07 -23.93
N ASN A 297 -2.99 37.01 -23.20
CA ASN A 297 -3.43 38.06 -22.30
C ASN A 297 -3.41 37.54 -20.86
N GLY A 298 -2.49 38.10 -20.11
CA GLY A 298 -2.56 38.14 -18.66
C GLY A 298 -1.46 37.42 -17.89
N LYS A 299 -0.24 37.96 -17.97
CA LYS A 299 0.59 37.96 -16.77
C LYS A 299 -0.09 38.84 -15.73
N SER A 300 -0.77 38.19 -14.79
CA SER A 300 -1.24 38.85 -13.58
C SER A 300 -0.01 39.34 -12.81
N GLN A 301 0.32 40.62 -12.89
CA GLN A 301 1.32 41.23 -12.04
C GLN A 301 0.72 41.37 -10.64
N ILE A 302 1.28 40.68 -9.68
CA ILE A 302 1.08 40.95 -8.27
C ILE A 302 1.79 42.31 -8.02
N SER A 303 1.09 43.40 -8.17
CA SER A 303 1.59 44.76 -7.85
C SER A 303 0.71 45.34 -6.76
N GLY A 304 1.31 45.59 -5.59
CA GLY A 304 0.86 46.56 -4.65
C GLY A 304 0.00 46.11 -3.47
N LEU A 305 0.24 44.97 -2.84
CA LEU A 305 -0.16 44.80 -1.45
C LEU A 305 0.99 45.33 -0.57
N GLN A 306 0.79 46.50 0.07
CA GLN A 306 1.65 46.96 1.16
C GLN A 306 1.47 45.93 2.30
N SER A 307 2.51 45.19 2.60
CA SER A 307 2.51 44.25 3.73
C SER A 307 2.38 45.07 5.03
N PRO A 308 1.36 44.80 5.85
CA PRO A 308 1.29 45.38 7.19
C PRO A 308 2.50 44.94 8.00
N THR A 309 3.11 45.84 8.77
CA THR A 309 4.20 45.50 9.68
C THR A 309 3.56 44.98 10.96
N LEU A 310 3.69 43.64 11.20
CA LEU A 310 3.32 43.03 12.47
C LEU A 310 4.45 43.25 13.48
N GLU A 311 4.12 43.86 14.63
CA GLU A 311 5.07 44.19 15.69
C GLU A 311 5.14 43.12 16.81
N SER A 312 4.17 42.15 16.84
CA SER A 312 4.06 41.12 17.88
C SER A 312 3.87 39.74 17.28
N PRO A 313 4.24 38.65 18.00
CA PRO A 313 3.89 37.31 17.61
C PRO A 313 2.38 37.15 17.38
N SER A 314 2.01 36.37 16.39
CA SER A 314 0.61 36.18 15.98
C SER A 314 0.38 34.73 15.54
N THR A 315 -0.88 34.31 15.56
CA THR A 315 -1.25 32.98 15.05
C THR A 315 -1.05 32.92 13.54
N PHE A 316 -0.37 31.89 13.07
CA PHE A 316 -0.21 31.56 11.65
C PHE A 316 -1.19 30.48 11.26
N LEU A 317 -1.82 30.61 10.10
CA LEU A 317 -2.67 29.64 9.44
C LEU A 317 -2.18 29.38 8.02
N LEU A 318 -2.00 28.11 7.70
CA LEU A 318 -1.92 27.61 6.31
C LEU A 318 -3.05 26.61 6.11
N GLU A 319 -3.92 26.80 5.11
CA GLU A 319 -4.86 25.78 4.63
C GLU A 319 -4.55 25.47 3.18
N ILE A 320 -4.37 24.17 2.89
CA ILE A 320 -4.24 23.60 1.54
C ILE A 320 -5.55 22.90 1.23
N GLY A 321 -6.38 23.55 0.42
CA GLY A 321 -7.67 22.99 0.01
C GLY A 321 -7.54 22.12 -1.23
N THR A 322 -8.08 20.93 -1.18
CA THR A 322 -7.96 19.91 -2.23
C THR A 322 -9.33 19.35 -2.64
N GLU A 323 -9.36 18.60 -3.72
CA GLU A 323 -10.41 17.60 -3.90
C GLU A 323 -10.16 16.42 -2.93
N GLU A 324 -11.13 15.51 -2.78
CA GLU A 324 -11.11 14.47 -1.76
C GLU A 324 -9.84 13.62 -1.82
N LEU A 325 -9.03 13.71 -0.78
CA LEU A 325 -7.81 12.92 -0.61
C LEU A 325 -8.16 11.47 -0.26
N PRO A 326 -7.38 10.49 -0.74
CA PRO A 326 -7.41 9.12 -0.21
C PRO A 326 -7.22 9.10 1.31
N ALA A 327 -7.90 8.17 1.99
CA ALA A 327 -7.85 8.10 3.44
C ALA A 327 -6.43 7.93 4.00
N GLY A 328 -5.59 7.10 3.36
CA GLY A 328 -4.19 6.92 3.74
C GLY A 328 -3.32 8.15 3.44
N ASP A 329 -3.52 8.78 2.28
CA ASP A 329 -2.77 9.98 1.89
C ASP A 329 -3.04 11.16 2.85
N LEU A 330 -4.26 11.25 3.41
CA LEU A 330 -4.59 12.23 4.44
C LEU A 330 -3.77 11.99 5.72
N ASP A 331 -3.74 10.76 6.22
CA ASP A 331 -2.97 10.40 7.42
C ASP A 331 -1.46 10.66 7.21
N ASP A 332 -0.90 10.22 6.08
CA ASP A 332 0.51 10.43 5.74
C ASP A 332 0.85 11.93 5.65
N ALA A 333 -0.03 12.73 5.04
CA ALA A 333 0.18 14.17 4.92
C ALA A 333 0.14 14.89 6.27
N LEU A 334 -0.81 14.51 7.16
CA LEU A 334 -0.91 15.09 8.50
C LEU A 334 0.34 14.76 9.34
N ALA A 335 0.80 13.50 9.32
CA ALA A 335 2.00 13.08 10.02
C ALA A 335 3.24 13.84 9.50
N LEU A 336 3.41 13.89 8.18
CA LEU A 336 4.56 14.56 7.55
C LEU A 336 4.57 16.07 7.81
N LEU A 337 3.42 16.74 7.77
CA LEU A 337 3.32 18.17 8.13
C LEU A 337 3.67 18.39 9.61
N GLY A 338 3.27 17.46 10.51
CA GLY A 338 3.63 17.52 11.93
C GLY A 338 5.14 17.49 12.17
N GLU A 339 5.89 16.79 11.33
CA GLU A 339 7.35 16.73 11.37
C GLU A 339 8.02 17.94 10.67
N LEU A 340 7.55 18.25 9.46
CA LEU A 340 8.19 19.24 8.60
C LEU A 340 7.99 20.68 9.10
N VAL A 341 6.81 21.04 9.60
CA VAL A 341 6.52 22.45 9.95
C VAL A 341 7.42 22.95 11.07
N PRO A 342 7.55 22.27 12.24
CA PRO A 342 8.48 22.73 13.28
C PRO A 342 9.93 22.79 12.78
N ALA A 343 10.37 21.80 12.00
CA ALA A 343 11.72 21.75 11.47
C ALA A 343 12.01 22.94 10.51
N ARG A 344 11.08 23.26 9.61
CA ARG A 344 11.23 24.35 8.66
C ARG A 344 11.19 25.73 9.34
N LEU A 345 10.36 25.91 10.37
CA LEU A 345 10.31 27.13 11.15
C LEU A 345 11.61 27.35 11.95
N GLU A 346 12.18 26.28 12.51
CA GLU A 346 13.48 26.35 13.20
C GLU A 346 14.62 26.67 12.20
N GLU A 347 14.67 26.00 11.03
CA GLU A 347 15.61 26.32 9.95
C GLU A 347 15.48 27.78 9.52
N ALA A 348 14.24 28.30 9.44
CA ALA A 348 13.95 29.68 9.14
C ALA A 348 14.21 30.64 10.33
N ARG A 349 14.59 30.13 11.50
CA ARG A 349 14.86 30.89 12.74
C ARG A 349 13.64 31.70 13.20
N LEU A 350 12.45 31.14 13.04
CA LEU A 350 11.20 31.73 13.48
C LEU A 350 10.75 31.03 14.77
N ASP A 351 10.79 31.73 15.89
CA ASP A 351 10.29 31.24 17.17
C ASP A 351 8.77 31.10 17.09
N HIS A 352 8.24 30.03 17.69
CA HIS A 352 6.82 29.71 17.64
C HIS A 352 6.35 28.99 18.91
N GLY A 353 5.07 29.04 19.16
CA GLY A 353 4.36 28.24 20.16
C GLY A 353 3.96 26.87 19.62
N ASP A 354 2.80 26.38 20.07
CA ASP A 354 2.29 25.08 19.69
C ASP A 354 1.95 25.00 18.19
N VAL A 355 2.29 23.86 17.57
CA VAL A 355 1.96 23.54 16.16
C VAL A 355 0.84 22.52 16.15
N ARG A 356 -0.29 22.86 15.54
CA ARG A 356 -1.42 21.95 15.33
C ARG A 356 -1.58 21.65 13.85
N VAL A 357 -1.56 20.37 13.49
CA VAL A 357 -1.85 19.91 12.13
C VAL A 357 -3.18 19.18 12.14
N LEU A 358 -4.11 19.64 11.33
CA LEU A 358 -5.49 19.19 11.28
C LEU A 358 -5.89 18.93 9.82
N GLY A 359 -6.91 18.09 9.60
CA GLY A 359 -7.34 17.85 8.24
C GLY A 359 -8.64 17.07 8.10
N THR A 360 -9.20 17.22 6.92
CA THR A 360 -10.37 16.48 6.43
C THR A 360 -10.04 15.92 5.04
N PRO A 361 -10.89 15.08 4.43
CA PRO A 361 -10.66 14.65 3.04
C PRO A 361 -10.34 15.78 2.06
N ARG A 362 -10.83 17.00 2.31
CA ARG A 362 -10.72 18.14 1.37
C ARG A 362 -9.77 19.24 1.81
N ARG A 363 -9.12 19.14 2.95
CA ARG A 363 -8.21 20.19 3.43
C ARG A 363 -7.14 19.65 4.37
N LEU A 364 -5.95 20.21 4.26
CA LEU A 364 -4.87 20.09 5.22
C LEU A 364 -4.66 21.46 5.84
N ALA A 365 -4.67 21.57 7.16
CA ALA A 365 -4.51 22.84 7.86
C ALA A 365 -3.38 22.77 8.89
N VAL A 366 -2.57 23.81 8.92
CA VAL A 366 -1.52 24.04 9.90
C VAL A 366 -1.82 25.33 10.64
N LEU A 367 -1.92 25.23 11.97
CA LEU A 367 -2.02 26.38 12.88
C LEU A 367 -0.78 26.42 13.76
N VAL A 368 -0.14 27.57 13.83
CA VAL A 368 1.03 27.81 14.68
C VAL A 368 0.74 29.00 15.58
N GLU A 369 0.72 28.74 16.88
CA GLU A 369 0.49 29.78 17.88
C GLU A 369 1.74 30.63 18.08
N GLU A 370 1.56 31.92 18.39
CA GLU A 370 2.65 32.83 18.75
C GLU A 370 3.86 32.81 17.79
N LEU A 371 3.64 32.69 16.46
CA LEU A 371 4.71 32.76 15.49
C LEU A 371 5.35 34.17 15.52
N ALA A 372 6.67 34.20 15.71
CA ALA A 372 7.43 35.45 15.81
C ALA A 372 7.24 36.32 14.57
N SER A 373 7.13 37.65 14.78
CA SER A 373 6.99 38.63 13.69
C SER A 373 8.26 38.77 12.83
N ARG A 374 9.41 38.28 13.33
CA ARG A 374 10.73 38.34 12.67
C ARG A 374 11.56 37.13 13.01
N GLN A 375 12.51 36.80 12.12
CA GLN A 375 13.54 35.79 12.39
C GLN A 375 14.44 36.23 13.55
N ARG A 376 14.97 35.22 14.28
CA ARG A 376 16.07 35.44 15.24
C ARG A 376 17.27 36.07 14.53
N PRO A 377 17.91 37.10 15.11
CA PRO A 377 19.10 37.68 14.52
C PRO A 377 20.23 36.64 14.43
N VAL A 378 21.08 36.80 13.41
CA VAL A 378 22.30 35.99 13.27
C VAL A 378 23.46 36.80 13.78
N GLU A 379 24.13 36.25 14.77
CA GLU A 379 25.40 36.76 15.22
C GLU A 379 26.53 35.95 14.60
N GLU A 380 27.25 36.52 13.64
CA GLU A 380 28.42 35.93 13.04
C GLU A 380 29.69 36.55 13.66
N LEU A 381 30.50 35.70 14.29
CA LEU A 381 31.79 36.13 14.75
C LEU A 381 32.78 36.20 13.58
N VAL A 382 33.03 37.41 13.07
CA VAL A 382 33.96 37.60 11.96
C VAL A 382 35.40 37.75 12.51
N LYS A 383 36.29 36.81 12.12
CA LYS A 383 37.70 36.82 12.43
C LYS A 383 38.43 37.90 11.64
N GLY A 384 39.07 38.81 12.32
CA GLY A 384 39.90 39.87 11.76
C GLY A 384 41.39 39.58 11.80
N PRO A 385 42.24 40.58 11.67
CA PRO A 385 43.68 40.45 11.77
C PRO A 385 44.13 39.95 13.15
N PRO A 386 45.29 39.24 13.19
CA PRO A 386 45.86 38.84 14.48
C PRO A 386 46.14 40.06 15.37
N THR A 387 45.96 39.90 16.71
CA THR A 387 46.13 40.98 17.71
C THR A 387 47.44 41.75 17.56
N ARG A 388 48.55 41.02 17.27
CA ARG A 388 49.91 41.60 17.03
C ARG A 388 49.97 42.47 15.78
N VAL A 389 49.04 42.38 14.84
CA VAL A 389 48.93 43.20 13.62
C VAL A 389 47.90 44.31 13.81
N ALA A 390 46.88 44.05 14.61
CA ALA A 390 45.77 44.96 14.91
C ALA A 390 46.17 46.07 15.89
N PHE A 391 47.08 45.81 16.83
CA PHE A 391 47.55 46.81 17.81
C PHE A 391 49.09 46.96 17.74
N ASP A 392 49.58 48.16 18.01
CA ASP A 392 50.98 48.46 18.09
C ASP A 392 51.56 48.09 19.45
N SER A 393 52.89 48.32 19.68
CA SER A 393 53.61 48.03 20.91
C SER A 393 53.11 48.85 22.10
N MET A 394 52.33 49.95 21.91
CA MET A 394 51.74 50.79 22.94
C MET A 394 50.23 50.42 23.19
N GLY A 395 49.68 49.42 22.45
CA GLY A 395 48.27 49.00 22.50
C GLY A 395 47.32 49.89 21.70
N GLU A 396 47.85 50.76 20.86
CA GLU A 396 47.00 51.65 20.02
C GLU A 396 46.62 50.90 18.68
N PRO A 397 45.38 51.13 18.17
CA PRO A 397 44.92 50.50 16.95
C PRO A 397 45.75 50.87 15.71
N THR A 398 46.15 49.90 14.94
CA THR A 398 46.84 50.12 13.65
C THR A 398 45.80 50.35 12.50
N LYS A 399 46.30 50.74 11.36
CA LYS A 399 45.47 50.85 10.15
C LYS A 399 44.74 49.57 9.75
N ALA A 400 45.27 48.40 10.17
CA ALA A 400 44.64 47.13 9.95
C ALA A 400 43.39 46.92 10.83
N ALA A 401 43.46 47.30 12.10
CA ALA A 401 42.33 47.34 13.02
C ALA A 401 41.27 48.35 12.59
N GLU A 402 41.71 49.58 12.25
CA GLU A 402 40.80 50.65 11.78
C GLU A 402 40.10 50.27 10.48
N GLY A 403 40.81 49.65 9.53
CA GLY A 403 40.27 49.17 8.28
C GLY A 403 39.26 48.03 8.48
N PHE A 404 39.54 47.13 9.40
CA PHE A 404 38.63 46.04 9.73
C PHE A 404 37.38 46.56 10.43
N ALA A 405 37.53 47.41 11.48
CA ALA A 405 36.38 48.01 12.17
C ALA A 405 35.48 48.82 11.25
N ARG A 406 36.06 49.61 10.34
CA ARG A 406 35.34 50.47 9.41
C ARG A 406 34.47 49.65 8.41
N LYS A 407 34.89 48.45 8.05
CA LYS A 407 34.13 47.52 7.19
C LYS A 407 32.78 47.15 7.83
N PHE A 408 32.69 47.18 9.15
CA PHE A 408 31.47 46.85 9.92
C PHE A 408 30.82 48.09 10.55
N GLY A 409 31.26 49.33 10.20
CA GLY A 409 30.71 50.55 10.73
C GLY A 409 31.09 50.86 12.16
N LEU A 410 32.11 50.15 12.69
CA LEU A 410 32.58 50.25 14.09
C LEU A 410 33.84 51.13 14.19
N GLY A 411 34.15 51.60 15.42
CA GLY A 411 35.42 52.17 15.76
C GLY A 411 36.43 51.09 16.16
N ALA A 412 37.73 51.32 15.97
CA ALA A 412 38.74 50.32 16.33
C ALA A 412 38.78 49.98 17.84
N LYS A 413 38.15 50.79 18.69
CA LYS A 413 38.01 50.54 20.14
C LYS A 413 36.85 49.60 20.48
N ASP A 414 35.99 49.33 19.55
CA ASP A 414 34.83 48.45 19.70
C ASP A 414 35.13 46.99 19.27
N LEU A 415 36.37 46.73 18.81
CA LEU A 415 36.84 45.41 18.43
C LEU A 415 37.14 44.58 19.69
N GLU A 416 36.61 43.36 19.72
CA GLU A 416 36.94 42.37 20.77
C GLU A 416 38.13 41.50 20.37
N VAL A 417 39.01 41.17 21.34
CA VAL A 417 40.08 40.21 21.13
C VAL A 417 39.62 38.85 21.65
N ARG A 418 39.68 37.84 20.78
CA ARG A 418 39.35 36.43 21.13
C ARG A 418 40.44 35.49 20.66
N GLU A 419 40.63 34.44 21.39
CA GLU A 419 41.50 33.33 20.99
C GLU A 419 40.74 32.41 20.02
N ILE A 420 41.30 32.22 18.80
CA ILE A 420 40.74 31.35 17.79
C ILE A 420 41.87 30.50 17.21
N ASP A 421 41.76 29.19 17.22
CA ASP A 421 42.76 28.23 16.70
C ASP A 421 44.14 28.41 17.29
N GLY A 422 44.26 28.74 18.61
CA GLY A 422 45.51 28.91 19.29
C GLY A 422 46.24 30.23 19.01
N GLY A 423 45.55 31.22 18.43
CA GLY A 423 46.05 32.59 18.20
C GLY A 423 45.03 33.66 18.58
N GLU A 424 45.53 34.82 19.10
CA GLU A 424 44.66 35.96 19.40
C GLU A 424 44.36 36.78 18.16
N TYR A 425 43.09 37.03 17.89
CA TYR A 425 42.59 37.82 16.77
C TYR A 425 41.61 38.88 17.25
N VAL A 426 41.60 40.01 16.57
CA VAL A 426 40.48 40.93 16.74
C VAL A 426 39.25 40.36 16.03
N THR A 427 38.11 40.51 16.65
CA THR A 427 36.85 39.97 16.15
C THR A 427 35.76 41.02 16.20
N VAL A 428 34.78 40.87 15.35
CA VAL A 428 33.56 41.65 15.36
C VAL A 428 32.37 40.66 15.37
N VAL A 429 31.44 40.90 16.26
CA VAL A 429 30.15 40.24 16.19
C VAL A 429 29.32 41.02 15.20
N ASN A 430 29.16 40.47 13.98
CA ASN A 430 28.30 41.06 12.96
C ASN A 430 26.86 40.55 13.20
N SER A 431 26.03 41.35 13.80
CA SER A 431 24.62 41.00 14.03
C SER A 431 23.80 41.42 12.80
N GLN A 432 23.24 40.49 12.09
CA GLN A 432 22.26 40.73 11.04
C GLN A 432 20.86 40.59 11.63
N GLU A 433 20.10 41.70 11.56
CA GLU A 433 18.67 41.60 11.95
C GLU A 433 17.95 40.57 11.11
N GLY A 434 17.09 39.79 11.74
CA GLY A 434 16.22 38.83 11.07
C GLY A 434 15.26 39.53 10.13
N LEU A 435 14.88 38.88 9.03
CA LEU A 435 13.85 39.35 8.11
C LEU A 435 12.46 39.28 8.77
N PRO A 436 11.51 40.15 8.40
CA PRO A 436 10.11 40.03 8.80
C PRO A 436 9.54 38.69 8.36
N THR A 437 8.73 38.05 9.20
CA THR A 437 8.09 36.76 8.90
C THR A 437 7.24 36.79 7.63
N LEU A 438 6.58 37.91 7.35
CA LEU A 438 5.83 38.16 6.11
C LEU A 438 6.70 38.23 4.84
N GLU A 439 8.01 38.31 4.95
CA GLU A 439 8.96 38.23 3.84
C GLU A 439 9.54 36.80 3.70
N VAL A 440 9.60 36.03 4.78
CA VAL A 440 10.15 34.68 4.82
C VAL A 440 9.13 33.65 4.36
N LEU A 441 7.90 33.72 4.87
CA LEU A 441 6.87 32.70 4.61
C LEU A 441 6.48 32.56 3.12
N PRO A 442 6.42 33.61 2.29
CA PRO A 442 6.13 33.49 0.86
C PRO A 442 7.10 32.58 0.08
N GLU A 443 8.34 32.43 0.52
CA GLU A 443 9.33 31.53 -0.08
C GLU A 443 9.27 30.13 0.56
N LEU A 444 9.08 30.07 1.87
CA LEU A 444 9.05 28.82 2.64
C LEU A 444 7.81 27.95 2.32
N LEU A 445 6.62 28.55 2.23
CA LEU A 445 5.37 27.80 2.12
C LEU A 445 5.23 26.97 0.83
N PRO A 446 5.58 27.47 -0.38
CA PRO A 446 5.59 26.66 -1.59
C PRO A 446 6.52 25.45 -1.48
N GLU A 447 7.70 25.60 -0.86
CA GLU A 447 8.66 24.52 -0.64
C GLU A 447 8.14 23.49 0.37
N LEU A 448 7.49 23.93 1.43
CA LEU A 448 6.82 23.09 2.41
C LEU A 448 5.76 22.22 1.73
N ILE A 449 4.85 22.81 0.96
CA ILE A 449 3.80 22.07 0.23
C ILE A 449 4.40 21.10 -0.78
N ALA A 450 5.44 21.51 -1.51
CA ALA A 450 6.15 20.64 -2.47
C ALA A 450 6.92 19.50 -1.81
N SER A 451 7.17 19.58 -0.50
CA SER A 451 7.86 18.51 0.25
C SER A 451 6.92 17.35 0.63
N LEU A 452 5.60 17.52 0.54
CA LEU A 452 4.64 16.45 0.77
C LEU A 452 4.84 15.33 -0.26
N ARG A 453 4.81 14.08 0.22
CA ARG A 453 4.99 12.88 -0.61
C ARG A 453 3.79 11.97 -0.43
N PHE A 454 3.34 11.41 -1.55
CA PHE A 454 2.20 10.50 -1.61
C PHE A 454 2.59 9.24 -2.36
N GLY A 455 1.97 8.13 -2.03
CA GLY A 455 2.20 6.86 -2.72
C GLY A 455 1.91 6.95 -4.22
N LYS A 456 0.86 7.69 -4.59
CA LYS A 456 0.54 8.04 -5.98
C LYS A 456 0.24 9.53 -6.07
N SER A 457 0.65 10.16 -7.17
CA SER A 457 0.43 11.58 -7.44
C SER A 457 -0.03 11.80 -8.87
N MET A 458 -0.84 12.83 -9.07
CA MET A 458 -1.38 13.21 -10.38
C MET A 458 -1.06 14.66 -10.73
N ARG A 459 -1.02 14.95 -12.03
CA ARG A 459 -1.08 16.31 -12.57
C ARG A 459 -2.51 16.60 -13.01
N TRP A 460 -2.91 17.87 -13.00
CA TRP A 460 -4.27 18.25 -13.40
C TRP A 460 -4.33 19.54 -14.23
N ASN A 461 -3.32 20.41 -14.16
CA ASN A 461 -3.29 21.69 -14.88
C ASN A 461 -1.90 21.97 -15.45
N GLU A 462 -1.74 23.11 -16.10
CA GLU A 462 -0.52 23.56 -16.80
C GLU A 462 0.67 23.85 -15.86
N SER A 463 0.45 23.97 -14.56
CA SER A 463 1.55 24.21 -13.60
C SER A 463 2.55 23.06 -13.56
N GLY A 464 2.18 21.86 -13.99
CA GLY A 464 2.99 20.66 -13.93
C GLY A 464 3.22 20.12 -12.52
N VAL A 465 2.62 20.72 -11.49
CA VAL A 465 2.69 20.27 -10.10
C VAL A 465 2.01 18.89 -9.99
N ALA A 466 2.66 17.97 -9.26
CA ALA A 466 2.10 16.69 -8.90
C ALA A 466 1.68 16.69 -7.42
N PHE A 467 0.46 16.26 -7.14
CA PHE A 467 -0.10 16.13 -5.80
C PHE A 467 -1.01 14.90 -5.74
N SER A 468 -1.42 14.45 -4.55
CA SER A 468 -2.33 13.30 -4.43
C SER A 468 -3.63 13.53 -5.18
N ARG A 469 -4.27 14.69 -4.97
CA ARG A 469 -5.48 15.16 -5.67
C ARG A 469 -5.35 16.65 -5.98
N PRO A 470 -6.14 17.21 -6.91
CA PRO A 470 -6.03 18.62 -7.30
C PRO A 470 -6.13 19.60 -6.12
N VAL A 471 -5.16 20.48 -5.98
CA VAL A 471 -5.25 21.62 -5.06
C VAL A 471 -6.17 22.66 -5.68
N ARG A 472 -7.16 23.14 -4.92
CA ARG A 472 -8.23 24.05 -5.41
C ARG A 472 -8.24 25.41 -4.78
N TRP A 473 -7.76 25.55 -3.53
CA TRP A 473 -7.61 26.86 -2.87
C TRP A 473 -6.46 26.84 -1.86
N LEU A 474 -5.99 28.02 -1.50
CA LEU A 474 -4.92 28.21 -0.52
C LEU A 474 -5.30 29.38 0.40
N VAL A 475 -5.33 29.12 1.71
CA VAL A 475 -5.43 30.17 2.73
C VAL A 475 -4.10 30.27 3.45
N ALA A 476 -3.55 31.48 3.55
CA ALA A 476 -2.34 31.71 4.33
C ALA A 476 -2.42 33.07 5.04
N LEU A 477 -2.47 33.02 6.35
CA LEU A 477 -2.63 34.20 7.21
C LEU A 477 -1.61 34.21 8.34
N LEU A 478 -1.13 35.41 8.69
CA LEU A 478 -0.43 35.67 9.94
C LEU A 478 -1.21 36.77 10.68
N GLY A 479 -1.93 36.38 11.73
CA GLY A 479 -2.95 37.21 12.35
C GLY A 479 -4.08 37.50 11.36
N ASP A 480 -4.21 38.76 10.93
CA ASP A 480 -5.14 39.20 9.88
C ASP A 480 -4.45 39.53 8.54
N ALA A 481 -3.13 39.39 8.47
CA ALA A 481 -2.35 39.66 7.26
C ALA A 481 -2.31 38.43 6.35
N VAL A 482 -2.65 38.61 5.05
CA VAL A 482 -2.49 37.58 4.02
C VAL A 482 -1.01 37.43 3.66
N ILE A 483 -0.52 36.21 3.60
CA ILE A 483 0.80 35.80 3.13
C ILE A 483 0.70 35.45 1.66
N PRO A 484 1.11 36.30 0.72
CA PRO A 484 0.93 36.07 -0.70
C PRO A 484 2.01 35.11 -1.25
N PHE A 485 1.63 33.99 -1.76
CA PHE A 485 2.49 33.08 -2.53
C PHE A 485 1.70 32.38 -3.64
N GLN A 486 2.40 31.72 -4.55
CA GLN A 486 1.79 30.93 -5.63
C GLN A 486 2.19 29.46 -5.53
N TYR A 487 1.22 28.56 -5.72
CA TYR A 487 1.45 27.13 -5.84
C TYR A 487 0.38 26.50 -6.73
N ALA A 488 0.77 25.57 -7.61
CA ALA A 488 -0.12 24.86 -8.53
C ALA A 488 -1.04 25.75 -9.39
N GLY A 489 -0.57 26.96 -9.75
CA GLY A 489 -1.36 27.92 -10.51
C GLY A 489 -2.33 28.76 -9.68
N LEU A 490 -2.38 28.53 -8.36
CA LEU A 490 -3.23 29.29 -7.42
C LEU A 490 -2.42 30.33 -6.68
N THR A 491 -3.09 31.41 -6.29
CA THR A 491 -2.54 32.41 -5.37
C THR A 491 -3.22 32.26 -4.01
N SER A 492 -2.43 32.26 -2.94
CA SER A 492 -2.94 32.23 -1.57
C SER A 492 -3.76 33.48 -1.24
N GLY A 493 -4.73 33.29 -0.36
CA GLY A 493 -5.62 34.33 0.08
C GLY A 493 -6.18 34.07 1.47
N ARG A 494 -7.43 34.44 1.70
CA ARG A 494 -8.19 34.24 2.91
C ARG A 494 -9.51 33.48 2.68
N SER A 495 -9.79 33.07 1.44
CA SER A 495 -11.05 32.44 1.08
C SER A 495 -10.92 30.92 1.22
N SER A 496 -11.65 30.33 2.16
CA SER A 496 -11.82 28.89 2.35
C SER A 496 -13.16 28.43 1.78
N ARG A 497 -13.48 27.12 1.87
CA ARG A 497 -14.73 26.53 1.36
C ARG A 497 -15.46 25.72 2.41
N SER A 498 -16.79 25.72 2.37
CA SER A 498 -17.63 24.80 3.15
C SER A 498 -17.54 23.38 2.61
N SER A 499 -18.17 22.43 3.32
CA SER A 499 -18.25 21.03 2.89
C SER A 499 -19.04 20.89 1.57
N ARG A 500 -18.86 19.77 0.83
CA ARG A 500 -19.63 19.52 -0.40
C ARG A 500 -21.13 19.44 -0.17
N PRO A 501 -21.64 18.78 0.87
CA PRO A 501 -23.07 18.83 1.17
C PRO A 501 -23.64 20.24 1.31
N GLN A 502 -22.80 21.23 1.65
CA GLN A 502 -23.14 22.65 1.77
C GLN A 502 -22.68 23.48 0.56
N ASP A 503 -22.80 22.94 -0.65
CA ASP A 503 -22.47 23.58 -1.93
C ASP A 503 -20.99 23.98 -2.11
N SER A 504 -20.09 23.53 -1.25
CA SER A 504 -18.68 23.96 -1.30
C SER A 504 -18.52 25.48 -1.38
N ALA A 505 -19.46 26.22 -0.76
CA ALA A 505 -19.53 27.68 -0.85
C ALA A 505 -18.28 28.34 -0.23
N ALA A 506 -17.74 29.34 -0.91
CA ALA A 506 -16.60 30.10 -0.41
C ALA A 506 -17.00 30.96 0.79
N PHE A 507 -16.08 31.08 1.78
CA PHE A 507 -16.21 31.98 2.90
C PHE A 507 -14.85 32.60 3.26
N GLU A 508 -14.86 33.79 3.85
CA GLU A 508 -13.63 34.51 4.19
C GLU A 508 -13.22 34.18 5.63
N VAL A 509 -11.90 34.00 5.82
CA VAL A 509 -11.25 33.90 7.12
C VAL A 509 -10.55 35.23 7.38
N ASP A 510 -11.17 36.10 8.20
CA ASP A 510 -10.63 37.43 8.45
C ASP A 510 -9.36 37.39 9.30
N ARG A 511 -9.28 36.45 10.26
CA ARG A 511 -8.13 36.27 11.17
C ARG A 511 -7.83 34.80 11.30
N ALA A 512 -6.55 34.47 11.43
CA ALA A 512 -6.11 33.10 11.67
C ALA A 512 -6.73 32.46 12.94
N ASP A 513 -6.93 33.27 13.98
CA ASP A 513 -7.54 32.83 15.26
C ASP A 513 -9.00 32.37 15.11
N ASP A 514 -9.74 32.91 14.16
CA ASP A 514 -11.18 32.67 13.98
C ASP A 514 -11.43 31.38 13.15
N TYR A 515 -10.38 30.80 12.57
CA TYR A 515 -10.52 29.71 11.59
C TYR A 515 -11.27 28.48 12.11
N LEU A 516 -10.93 28.01 13.31
CA LEU A 516 -11.57 26.82 13.88
C LEU A 516 -13.04 27.07 14.23
N ASP A 517 -13.36 28.24 14.73
CA ASP A 517 -14.75 28.63 15.06
C ASP A 517 -15.59 28.74 13.77
N LEU A 518 -15.02 29.32 12.70
CA LEU A 518 -15.67 29.40 11.40
C LEU A 518 -15.97 28.03 10.78
N LEU A 519 -15.07 27.06 10.96
CA LEU A 519 -15.31 25.68 10.54
C LEU A 519 -16.37 24.98 11.38
N ALA A 520 -16.34 25.19 12.71
CA ALA A 520 -17.34 24.64 13.63
C ALA A 520 -18.75 25.19 13.34
N GLU A 521 -18.88 26.48 13.03
CA GLU A 521 -20.15 27.10 12.59
C GLU A 521 -20.71 26.44 11.31
N ARG A 522 -19.84 25.86 10.48
CA ARG A 522 -20.19 25.14 9.26
C ARG A 522 -20.20 23.62 9.44
N GLU A 523 -20.21 23.19 10.70
CA GLU A 523 -20.27 21.77 11.08
C GLU A 523 -19.15 20.91 10.49
N ILE A 524 -18.00 21.51 10.17
CA ILE A 524 -16.81 20.84 9.67
C ILE A 524 -15.96 20.40 10.87
N ALA A 525 -15.92 19.12 11.13
CA ALA A 525 -15.10 18.51 12.19
C ALA A 525 -13.65 18.32 11.67
N ILE A 526 -12.83 19.36 11.73
CA ILE A 526 -11.47 19.32 11.15
C ILE A 526 -10.51 18.46 11.95
N ASP A 527 -10.70 18.36 13.27
CA ASP A 527 -9.87 17.52 14.14
C ASP A 527 -10.20 16.04 13.95
N ARG A 528 -9.21 15.26 13.49
CA ARG A 528 -9.36 13.85 13.14
C ARG A 528 -9.79 13.00 14.35
N GLU A 529 -9.16 13.23 15.51
CA GLU A 529 -9.44 12.43 16.71
C GLU A 529 -10.85 12.71 17.26
N THR A 530 -11.26 13.97 17.22
CA THR A 530 -12.65 14.37 17.59
C THR A 530 -13.65 13.71 16.63
N ARG A 531 -13.37 13.69 15.34
CA ARG A 531 -14.21 13.08 14.32
C ARG A 531 -14.31 11.56 14.53
N ARG A 532 -13.16 10.89 14.78
CA ARG A 532 -13.06 9.47 15.07
C ARG A 532 -13.88 9.08 16.31
N ALA A 533 -13.68 9.80 17.40
CA ALA A 533 -14.41 9.56 18.65
C ALA A 533 -15.93 9.78 18.49
N THR A 534 -16.33 10.75 17.67
CA THR A 534 -17.75 11.02 17.38
C THR A 534 -18.37 9.85 16.61
N ILE A 535 -17.70 9.31 15.59
CA ILE A 535 -18.15 8.16 14.81
C ILE A 535 -18.30 6.94 15.72
N ALA A 536 -17.26 6.59 16.48
CA ALA A 536 -17.27 5.44 17.38
C ALA A 536 -18.44 5.51 18.37
N LYS A 537 -18.60 6.66 19.04
CA LYS A 537 -19.68 6.87 20.01
C LYS A 537 -21.09 6.76 19.40
N GLN A 538 -21.26 7.31 18.17
CA GLN A 538 -22.55 7.21 17.49
C GLN A 538 -22.84 5.77 17.07
N ALA A 539 -21.85 5.05 16.54
CA ALA A 539 -21.98 3.66 16.12
C ALA A 539 -22.29 2.74 17.30
N GLU A 540 -21.58 2.86 18.40
CA GLU A 540 -21.83 2.13 19.64
C GLU A 540 -23.26 2.37 20.17
N LYS A 541 -23.72 3.62 20.19
CA LYS A 541 -25.06 3.99 20.62
C LYS A 541 -26.13 3.34 19.75
N LEU A 542 -25.95 3.33 18.44
CA LEU A 542 -26.89 2.71 17.50
C LEU A 542 -26.93 1.19 17.67
N ALA A 543 -25.78 0.53 17.76
CA ALA A 543 -25.69 -0.90 17.98
C ALA A 543 -26.34 -1.33 19.31
N ALA A 544 -26.05 -0.60 20.40
CA ALA A 544 -26.65 -0.84 21.70
C ALA A 544 -28.18 -0.69 21.70
N SER A 545 -28.75 0.18 20.85
CA SER A 545 -30.22 0.32 20.73
C SER A 545 -30.89 -0.92 20.14
N MET A 546 -30.13 -1.76 19.43
CA MET A 546 -30.58 -3.05 18.89
C MET A 546 -30.20 -4.23 19.79
N GLY A 547 -29.56 -3.98 20.93
CA GLY A 547 -29.08 -5.03 21.83
C GLY A 547 -27.78 -5.70 21.39
N GLY A 548 -27.09 -5.12 20.43
CA GLY A 548 -25.81 -5.61 19.87
C GLY A 548 -24.64 -4.67 20.15
N ALA A 549 -23.50 -5.00 19.56
CA ALA A 549 -22.27 -4.22 19.60
C ALA A 549 -21.62 -4.16 18.21
N VAL A 550 -20.82 -3.12 17.97
CA VAL A 550 -19.92 -3.06 16.80
C VAL A 550 -18.60 -3.73 17.18
N PRO A 551 -18.14 -4.74 16.44
CA PRO A 551 -16.82 -5.34 16.66
C PRO A 551 -15.70 -4.30 16.52
N ASP A 552 -14.64 -4.42 17.34
CA ASP A 552 -13.48 -3.54 17.23
C ASP A 552 -12.79 -3.71 15.88
N ASP A 553 -12.72 -2.61 15.12
CA ASP A 553 -12.03 -2.52 13.84
C ASP A 553 -11.45 -1.12 13.67
N ALA A 554 -10.29 -0.91 14.26
CA ALA A 554 -9.60 0.37 14.22
C ALA A 554 -9.31 0.82 12.78
N LYS A 555 -8.99 -0.11 11.88
CA LYS A 555 -8.72 0.18 10.47
C LYS A 555 -9.93 0.73 9.73
N LEU A 556 -11.08 0.07 9.89
CA LEU A 556 -12.32 0.54 9.27
C LEU A 556 -12.74 1.89 9.85
N LEU A 557 -12.62 2.07 11.18
CA LEU A 557 -12.93 3.34 11.83
C LEU A 557 -12.04 4.48 11.34
N ASP A 558 -10.74 4.23 11.18
CA ASP A 558 -9.77 5.20 10.66
C ASP A 558 -10.07 5.57 9.20
N GLU A 559 -10.36 4.57 8.35
CA GLU A 559 -10.75 4.77 6.95
C GLU A 559 -12.02 5.62 6.86
N VAL A 560 -13.09 5.26 7.57
CA VAL A 560 -14.37 5.99 7.57
C VAL A 560 -14.19 7.42 8.11
N THR A 561 -13.35 7.61 9.12
CA THR A 561 -13.03 8.94 9.68
C THR A 561 -12.46 9.87 8.60
N ASN A 562 -11.65 9.33 7.71
CA ASN A 562 -11.00 10.08 6.65
C ASN A 562 -11.83 10.21 5.35
N LEU A 563 -13.08 9.74 5.34
CA LEU A 563 -14.02 9.90 4.23
C LEU A 563 -15.06 11.00 4.46
N VAL A 564 -15.12 11.61 5.64
CA VAL A 564 -16.18 12.54 6.01
C VAL A 564 -15.63 13.81 6.67
N GLU A 565 -16.30 14.94 6.46
CA GLU A 565 -16.07 16.21 7.13
C GLU A 565 -17.08 16.45 8.27
N GLN A 566 -18.32 15.96 8.09
CA GLN A 566 -19.43 16.08 9.02
C GLN A 566 -20.04 14.67 9.25
N PRO A 567 -19.55 13.91 10.24
CA PRO A 567 -19.98 12.53 10.44
C PRO A 567 -21.35 12.45 11.10
N THR A 568 -22.28 11.75 10.46
CA THR A 568 -23.58 11.36 11.03
C THR A 568 -23.78 9.87 10.80
N ALA A 569 -23.80 9.09 11.88
CA ALA A 569 -24.05 7.65 11.80
C ALA A 569 -25.54 7.35 11.73
N LEU A 570 -25.92 6.36 10.93
CA LEU A 570 -27.30 5.87 10.82
C LEU A 570 -27.34 4.34 10.83
N LEU A 571 -28.42 3.81 11.36
CA LEU A 571 -28.67 2.37 11.42
C LEU A 571 -29.39 1.92 10.16
N GLY A 572 -28.81 0.93 9.45
CA GLY A 572 -29.43 0.20 8.36
C GLY A 572 -29.79 -1.22 8.74
N HIS A 573 -30.63 -1.85 7.95
CA HIS A 573 -31.00 -3.26 8.11
C HIS A 573 -31.00 -3.98 6.76
N PHE A 574 -30.93 -5.31 6.83
CA PHE A 574 -31.05 -6.18 5.66
C PHE A 574 -31.95 -7.38 5.98
N ASP A 575 -32.40 -8.10 4.96
CA ASP A 575 -33.30 -9.24 5.12
C ASP A 575 -32.57 -10.38 5.87
N GLU A 576 -33.16 -10.85 6.97
CA GLU A 576 -32.68 -11.96 7.80
C GLU A 576 -32.42 -13.24 6.98
N ALA A 577 -33.07 -13.39 5.85
CA ALA A 577 -32.84 -14.52 4.94
C ALA A 577 -31.40 -14.63 4.46
N TYR A 578 -30.63 -13.52 4.43
CA TYR A 578 -29.22 -13.56 4.09
C TYR A 578 -28.30 -14.08 5.19
N LEU A 579 -28.76 -14.15 6.46
CA LEU A 579 -27.98 -14.75 7.55
C LEU A 579 -27.73 -16.25 7.39
N LYS A 580 -28.30 -16.90 6.37
CA LYS A 580 -27.93 -18.25 5.95
C LYS A 580 -26.57 -18.33 5.24
N LEU A 581 -26.06 -17.22 4.71
CA LEU A 581 -24.72 -17.13 4.11
C LEU A 581 -23.68 -17.09 5.24
N PRO A 582 -22.47 -17.56 4.99
CA PRO A 582 -21.40 -17.45 5.97
C PRO A 582 -21.20 -16.00 6.41
N ASP A 583 -21.10 -15.76 7.73
CA ASP A 583 -20.95 -14.41 8.29
C ASP A 583 -19.75 -13.67 7.66
N ALA A 584 -18.66 -14.38 7.39
CA ALA A 584 -17.47 -13.82 6.77
C ALA A 584 -17.75 -13.19 5.38
N VAL A 585 -18.68 -13.77 4.62
CA VAL A 585 -19.10 -13.22 3.30
C VAL A 585 -19.84 -11.91 3.49
N LEU A 586 -20.85 -11.91 4.41
CA LEU A 586 -21.64 -10.71 4.69
C LEU A 586 -20.78 -9.58 5.26
N VAL A 587 -19.89 -9.91 6.20
CA VAL A 587 -18.96 -8.98 6.81
C VAL A 587 -17.97 -8.42 5.78
N ALA A 588 -17.43 -9.25 4.89
CA ALA A 588 -16.52 -8.81 3.82
C ALA A 588 -17.21 -7.80 2.88
N VAL A 589 -18.45 -8.09 2.48
CA VAL A 589 -19.25 -7.17 1.65
C VAL A 589 -19.49 -5.85 2.37
N MET A 590 -19.91 -5.88 3.63
CA MET A 590 -20.18 -4.68 4.43
C MET A 590 -18.92 -3.83 4.62
N LYS A 591 -17.83 -4.43 5.08
CA LYS A 591 -16.60 -3.70 5.42
C LYS A 591 -15.83 -3.25 4.20
N LYS A 592 -15.47 -4.18 3.30
CA LYS A 592 -14.52 -3.92 2.21
C LYS A 592 -15.15 -3.14 1.06
N HIS A 593 -16.41 -3.45 0.72
CA HIS A 593 -17.05 -2.83 -0.43
C HIS A 593 -17.87 -1.59 -0.06
N GLN A 594 -18.41 -1.51 1.17
CA GLN A 594 -19.33 -0.45 1.56
C GLN A 594 -18.84 0.41 2.74
N ARG A 595 -17.78 0.01 3.47
CA ARG A 595 -17.28 0.70 4.67
C ARG A 595 -18.35 0.82 5.77
N TYR A 596 -19.18 -0.23 5.89
CA TYR A 596 -20.20 -0.30 6.93
C TYR A 596 -19.69 -1.12 8.13
N PHE A 597 -20.17 -0.76 9.31
CA PHE A 597 -19.86 -1.46 10.55
C PHE A 597 -20.92 -2.53 10.79
N PRO A 598 -20.59 -3.82 10.81
CA PRO A 598 -21.50 -4.89 11.16
C PRO A 598 -21.88 -4.79 12.63
N ILE A 599 -23.08 -5.27 13.00
CA ILE A 599 -23.54 -5.38 14.39
C ILE A 599 -23.61 -6.86 14.75
N VAL A 600 -23.05 -7.22 15.90
CA VAL A 600 -23.08 -8.59 16.45
C VAL A 600 -23.84 -8.61 17.78
N ASP A 601 -24.43 -9.76 18.10
CA ASP A 601 -25.09 -10.00 19.40
C ASP A 601 -24.06 -10.27 20.53
N GLY A 602 -24.55 -10.58 21.75
CA GLY A 602 -23.70 -10.85 22.91
C GLY A 602 -22.85 -12.13 22.78
N ASP A 603 -23.20 -13.03 21.89
CA ASP A 603 -22.51 -14.29 21.60
C ASP A 603 -21.56 -14.14 20.39
N GLY A 604 -21.52 -12.99 19.74
CA GLY A 604 -20.67 -12.68 18.59
C GLY A 604 -21.28 -13.01 17.22
N ASN A 605 -22.54 -13.45 17.13
CA ASN A 605 -23.20 -13.77 15.88
C ASN A 605 -23.64 -12.49 15.17
N LEU A 606 -23.57 -12.48 13.85
CA LEU A 606 -23.97 -11.35 13.03
C LEU A 606 -25.48 -11.09 13.16
N MET A 607 -25.84 -9.84 13.41
CA MET A 607 -27.23 -9.37 13.42
C MET A 607 -27.63 -8.81 12.04
N PRO A 608 -28.93 -8.79 11.66
CA PRO A 608 -29.37 -8.26 10.35
C PRO A 608 -29.37 -6.72 10.33
N HIS A 609 -28.33 -6.12 10.90
CA HIS A 609 -28.16 -4.67 11.04
C HIS A 609 -26.73 -4.25 10.79
N PHE A 610 -26.57 -3.01 10.33
CA PHE A 610 -25.27 -2.38 10.14
C PHE A 610 -25.34 -0.89 10.47
N VAL A 611 -24.18 -0.29 10.73
CA VAL A 611 -24.06 1.17 10.85
C VAL A 611 -23.30 1.69 9.63
N VAL A 612 -23.85 2.74 9.04
CA VAL A 612 -23.17 3.52 7.99
C VAL A 612 -22.99 4.96 8.48
N VAL A 613 -21.89 5.60 8.06
CA VAL A 613 -21.61 6.99 8.40
C VAL A 613 -21.76 7.85 7.16
N ARG A 614 -22.68 8.79 7.19
CA ARG A 614 -22.91 9.77 6.13
C ARG A 614 -21.98 10.98 6.33
N ASN A 615 -21.62 11.64 5.21
CA ASN A 615 -20.98 12.96 5.22
C ASN A 615 -22.04 14.05 5.08
N GLY A 616 -22.57 14.51 6.21
CA GLY A 616 -23.63 15.54 6.26
C GLY A 616 -24.44 15.45 7.55
N GLY A 617 -25.38 16.38 7.72
CA GLY A 617 -26.22 16.49 8.91
C GLY A 617 -27.34 15.44 9.03
N GLU A 618 -28.24 15.66 9.99
CA GLU A 618 -29.33 14.72 10.30
C GLU A 618 -30.57 14.85 9.39
N GLU A 619 -30.55 15.75 8.41
CA GLU A 619 -31.66 15.92 7.46
C GLU A 619 -31.69 14.77 6.45
N HIS A 620 -32.86 14.37 6.00
CA HIS A 620 -33.07 13.31 4.98
C HIS A 620 -32.48 11.93 5.28
N LEU A 621 -32.24 11.59 6.56
CA LEU A 621 -31.65 10.30 6.96
C LEU A 621 -32.43 9.09 6.47
N ASP A 622 -33.76 9.19 6.34
CA ASP A 622 -34.59 8.08 5.85
C ASP A 622 -34.30 7.75 4.37
N SER A 623 -34.07 8.77 3.54
CA SER A 623 -33.68 8.57 2.12
C SER A 623 -32.30 7.94 2.03
N VAL A 624 -31.33 8.46 2.79
CA VAL A 624 -29.96 7.93 2.81
C VAL A 624 -29.93 6.50 3.34
N ARG A 625 -30.70 6.19 4.38
CA ARG A 625 -30.83 4.83 4.91
C ARG A 625 -31.37 3.88 3.85
N HIS A 626 -32.48 4.24 3.21
CA HIS A 626 -33.11 3.42 2.17
C HIS A 626 -32.12 3.12 1.03
N GLY A 627 -31.37 4.12 0.55
CA GLY A 627 -30.37 3.90 -0.49
C GLY A 627 -29.29 2.92 -0.06
N ASN A 628 -28.73 3.06 1.13
CA ASN A 628 -27.71 2.14 1.66
C ASN A 628 -28.23 0.72 1.88
N GLU A 629 -29.48 0.56 2.33
CA GLU A 629 -30.12 -0.75 2.47
C GLU A 629 -30.33 -1.45 1.11
N GLU A 630 -30.75 -0.71 0.08
CA GLU A 630 -30.89 -1.27 -1.26
C GLU A 630 -29.54 -1.67 -1.89
N VAL A 631 -28.47 -0.94 -1.58
CA VAL A 631 -27.11 -1.32 -2.02
C VAL A 631 -26.67 -2.63 -1.36
N ILE A 632 -26.82 -2.76 -0.05
CA ILE A 632 -26.51 -4.01 0.67
C ILE A 632 -27.35 -5.17 0.14
N ARG A 633 -28.64 -4.96 -0.07
CA ARG A 633 -29.54 -5.96 -0.66
C ARG A 633 -29.01 -6.47 -1.99
N ALA A 634 -28.58 -5.55 -2.88
CA ALA A 634 -28.04 -5.90 -4.17
C ALA A 634 -26.74 -6.72 -4.09
N ARG A 635 -25.83 -6.29 -3.20
CA ARG A 635 -24.54 -6.98 -2.97
C ARG A 635 -24.72 -8.35 -2.34
N PHE A 636 -25.67 -8.49 -1.41
CA PHE A 636 -25.98 -9.78 -0.80
C PHE A 636 -26.70 -10.72 -1.77
N ALA A 637 -27.51 -10.20 -2.68
CA ALA A 637 -28.08 -11.01 -3.75
C ALA A 637 -27.00 -11.58 -4.69
N ASP A 638 -25.97 -10.80 -5.01
CA ASP A 638 -24.80 -11.29 -5.77
C ASP A 638 -24.07 -12.40 -4.99
N ALA A 639 -23.80 -12.19 -3.72
CA ALA A 639 -23.14 -13.18 -2.87
C ALA A 639 -23.95 -14.47 -2.73
N ASP A 640 -25.29 -14.36 -2.54
CA ASP A 640 -26.21 -15.52 -2.50
C ASP A 640 -26.22 -16.30 -3.82
N PHE A 641 -26.16 -15.58 -4.94
CA PHE A 641 -26.08 -16.22 -6.26
C PHE A 641 -24.77 -17.05 -6.38
N PHE A 642 -23.61 -16.47 -6.04
CA PHE A 642 -22.33 -17.19 -6.11
C PHE A 642 -22.29 -18.37 -5.16
N TYR A 643 -22.73 -18.19 -3.92
CA TYR A 643 -22.78 -19.26 -2.93
C TYR A 643 -23.61 -20.45 -3.43
N ARG A 644 -24.82 -20.19 -3.95
CA ARG A 644 -25.69 -21.23 -4.50
C ARG A 644 -25.11 -21.91 -5.74
N GLU A 645 -24.43 -21.17 -6.62
CA GLU A 645 -23.78 -21.77 -7.80
C GLU A 645 -22.62 -22.67 -7.38
N ASP A 646 -21.81 -22.24 -6.43
CA ASP A 646 -20.66 -23.00 -5.95
C ASP A 646 -21.11 -24.25 -5.18
N SER A 647 -22.16 -24.17 -4.37
CA SER A 647 -22.72 -25.30 -3.61
C SER A 647 -23.40 -26.40 -4.45
N LYS A 648 -23.52 -26.22 -5.79
CA LYS A 648 -24.02 -27.29 -6.68
C LYS A 648 -23.07 -28.49 -6.83
N GLN A 649 -21.82 -28.34 -6.49
CA GLN A 649 -20.79 -29.37 -6.53
C GLN A 649 -19.94 -29.36 -5.26
N SER A 650 -19.30 -30.49 -4.95
CA SER A 650 -18.37 -30.57 -3.82
C SER A 650 -17.12 -29.71 -4.08
N LEU A 651 -16.42 -29.33 -2.98
CA LEU A 651 -15.15 -28.61 -3.07
C LEU A 651 -14.14 -29.36 -3.96
N GLU A 652 -14.04 -30.68 -3.88
CA GLU A 652 -13.21 -31.54 -4.73
C GLU A 652 -13.56 -31.41 -6.22
N GLY A 653 -14.82 -31.12 -6.55
CA GLY A 653 -15.29 -30.93 -7.92
C GLY A 653 -14.65 -29.72 -8.62
N PHE A 654 -14.07 -28.76 -7.87
CA PHE A 654 -13.37 -27.61 -8.42
C PHE A 654 -11.90 -27.89 -8.75
N LEU A 655 -11.28 -28.96 -8.23
CA LEU A 655 -9.87 -29.28 -8.47
C LEU A 655 -9.45 -29.28 -9.95
N PRO A 656 -10.24 -29.87 -10.90
CA PRO A 656 -9.84 -29.84 -12.31
C PRO A 656 -9.68 -28.42 -12.87
N ARG A 657 -10.44 -27.45 -12.38
CA ARG A 657 -10.34 -26.05 -12.79
C ARG A 657 -9.03 -25.40 -12.36
N LEU A 658 -8.39 -25.87 -11.29
CA LEU A 658 -7.06 -25.41 -10.88
C LEU A 658 -5.99 -25.67 -11.94
N GLY A 659 -6.21 -26.62 -12.84
CA GLY A 659 -5.33 -26.87 -13.99
C GLY A 659 -5.27 -25.70 -15.00
N THR A 660 -6.28 -24.85 -15.01
CA THR A 660 -6.31 -23.64 -15.84
C THR A 660 -5.74 -22.42 -15.13
N LEU A 661 -5.55 -22.46 -13.82
CA LEU A 661 -4.97 -21.41 -13.02
C LEU A 661 -3.44 -21.58 -12.94
N THR A 662 -2.69 -20.84 -13.72
CA THR A 662 -1.22 -20.90 -13.71
C THR A 662 -0.67 -20.34 -12.40
N PHE A 663 0.11 -21.13 -11.65
CA PHE A 663 0.89 -20.62 -10.52
C PHE A 663 2.08 -19.80 -11.04
N GLN A 664 2.92 -20.44 -11.84
CA GLN A 664 4.05 -19.81 -12.54
C GLN A 664 4.41 -20.67 -13.77
N GLU A 665 4.83 -20.05 -14.87
CA GLU A 665 5.00 -20.69 -16.19
C GLU A 665 5.87 -21.96 -16.16
N GLN A 666 6.96 -21.95 -15.40
CA GLN A 666 7.88 -23.09 -15.27
C GLN A 666 7.52 -24.03 -14.12
N LEU A 667 6.71 -23.57 -13.16
CA LEU A 667 6.30 -24.33 -11.97
C LEU A 667 4.93 -25.00 -12.12
N GLY A 668 4.23 -24.71 -13.23
CA GLY A 668 2.94 -25.30 -13.56
C GLY A 668 1.73 -24.56 -12.99
N SER A 669 0.59 -25.23 -12.97
CA SER A 669 -0.70 -24.73 -12.51
C SER A 669 -0.86 -24.78 -10.98
N MET A 670 -1.96 -24.20 -10.48
CA MET A 670 -2.35 -24.36 -9.07
C MET A 670 -2.71 -25.82 -8.72
N LEU A 671 -3.16 -26.62 -9.70
CA LEU A 671 -3.37 -28.05 -9.53
C LEU A 671 -2.04 -28.77 -9.30
N ASP A 672 -1.01 -28.46 -10.12
CA ASP A 672 0.32 -29.02 -9.94
C ASP A 672 0.90 -28.65 -8.57
N LYS A 673 0.68 -27.38 -8.13
CA LYS A 673 1.08 -26.95 -6.79
C LYS A 673 0.36 -27.76 -5.71
N SER A 674 -0.97 -27.92 -5.75
CA SER A 674 -1.71 -28.74 -4.78
C SER A 674 -1.17 -30.17 -4.70
N GLN A 675 -0.86 -30.78 -5.83
CA GLN A 675 -0.26 -32.13 -5.87
C GLN A 675 1.15 -32.18 -5.26
N ARG A 676 1.92 -31.10 -5.35
CA ARG A 676 3.21 -31.00 -4.63
C ARG A 676 3.00 -30.84 -3.14
N LEU A 677 2.03 -30.00 -2.71
CA LEU A 677 1.71 -29.80 -1.30
C LEU A 677 1.31 -31.10 -0.60
N GLU A 678 0.46 -31.92 -1.24
CA GLU A 678 0.03 -33.24 -0.73
C GLU A 678 1.23 -34.15 -0.46
N LYS A 679 2.22 -34.17 -1.37
CA LYS A 679 3.45 -34.95 -1.21
C LYS A 679 4.38 -34.35 -0.16
N LEU A 680 4.50 -33.03 -0.15
CA LEU A 680 5.41 -32.31 0.74
C LEU A 680 4.95 -32.43 2.20
N VAL A 681 3.65 -32.31 2.47
CA VAL A 681 3.09 -32.52 3.81
C VAL A 681 3.48 -33.89 4.38
N SER A 682 3.46 -34.94 3.57
CA SER A 682 3.90 -36.27 3.99
C SER A 682 5.39 -36.34 4.39
N GLN A 683 6.24 -35.52 3.72
CA GLN A 683 7.67 -35.43 4.07
C GLN A 683 7.91 -34.58 5.31
N LEU A 684 7.09 -33.54 5.53
CA LEU A 684 7.19 -32.70 6.70
C LEU A 684 6.62 -33.34 7.97
N ALA A 685 5.75 -34.34 7.84
CA ALA A 685 5.05 -34.99 8.96
C ALA A 685 5.99 -35.45 10.08
N GLU A 686 7.11 -36.07 9.72
CA GLU A 686 8.12 -36.54 10.68
C GLU A 686 8.83 -35.36 11.37
N MET A 687 9.16 -34.32 10.60
CA MET A 687 9.84 -33.12 11.11
C MET A 687 8.96 -32.36 12.10
N LEU A 688 7.63 -32.36 11.89
CA LEU A 688 6.64 -31.70 12.72
C LEU A 688 6.05 -32.58 13.80
N SER A 689 6.50 -33.87 13.88
CA SER A 689 5.99 -34.84 14.83
C SER A 689 4.45 -34.99 14.80
N LEU A 690 3.88 -35.10 13.59
CA LEU A 690 2.46 -35.37 13.41
C LEU A 690 2.13 -36.84 13.79
N SER A 691 0.99 -37.03 14.45
CA SER A 691 0.39 -38.36 14.60
C SER A 691 -0.18 -38.85 13.27
N ASP A 692 -0.49 -40.17 13.19
CA ASP A 692 -1.09 -40.72 11.97
C ASP A 692 -2.41 -40.06 11.61
N ASP A 693 -3.27 -39.72 12.58
CA ASP A 693 -4.53 -39.02 12.38
C ASP A 693 -4.32 -37.57 11.89
N GLU A 694 -3.36 -36.86 12.50
CA GLU A 694 -3.01 -35.49 12.07
C GLU A 694 -2.42 -35.47 10.66
N MET A 695 -1.65 -36.50 10.30
CA MET A 695 -1.09 -36.65 8.94
C MET A 695 -2.19 -36.94 7.92
N GLU A 696 -3.19 -37.78 8.22
CA GLU A 696 -4.33 -38.03 7.32
C GLU A 696 -5.13 -36.74 7.08
N VAL A 697 -5.42 -35.96 8.15
CA VAL A 697 -6.07 -34.64 8.06
C VAL A 697 -5.25 -33.69 7.22
N ALA A 698 -3.95 -33.59 7.46
CA ALA A 698 -3.07 -32.65 6.73
C ALA A 698 -2.95 -33.00 5.24
N GLN A 699 -2.89 -34.30 4.90
CA GLN A 699 -2.87 -34.76 3.50
C GLN A 699 -4.19 -34.41 2.78
N ARG A 700 -5.34 -34.66 3.41
CA ARG A 700 -6.63 -34.36 2.83
C ARG A 700 -6.81 -32.84 2.69
N ALA A 701 -6.42 -32.05 3.70
CA ALA A 701 -6.44 -30.61 3.63
C ALA A 701 -5.51 -30.08 2.53
N ALA A 702 -4.29 -30.60 2.37
CA ALA A 702 -3.36 -30.22 1.31
C ALA A 702 -3.92 -30.47 -0.10
N HIS A 703 -4.66 -31.58 -0.27
CA HIS A 703 -5.32 -31.92 -1.52
C HIS A 703 -6.38 -30.88 -1.91
N LEU A 704 -7.16 -30.38 -0.94
CA LEU A 704 -8.31 -29.49 -1.15
C LEU A 704 -8.00 -28.00 -0.99
N CYS A 705 -6.91 -27.62 -0.30
CA CYS A 705 -6.69 -26.27 0.21
C CYS A 705 -6.63 -25.15 -0.84
N LYS A 706 -6.53 -25.48 -2.12
CA LYS A 706 -6.53 -24.50 -3.21
C LYS A 706 -7.81 -24.56 -4.08
N ALA A 707 -8.69 -25.53 -3.82
CA ALA A 707 -9.87 -25.75 -4.65
C ALA A 707 -10.83 -24.54 -4.67
N ASP A 708 -10.92 -23.80 -3.57
CA ASP A 708 -11.73 -22.60 -3.43
C ASP A 708 -11.32 -21.45 -4.36
N LEU A 709 -10.06 -21.41 -4.81
CA LEU A 709 -9.59 -20.42 -5.78
C LEU A 709 -10.31 -20.49 -7.13
N ALA A 710 -10.93 -21.63 -7.43
CA ALA A 710 -11.68 -21.86 -8.66
C ALA A 710 -13.20 -21.68 -8.48
N THR A 711 -13.67 -21.29 -7.29
CA THR A 711 -15.07 -20.99 -6.98
C THR A 711 -15.41 -19.58 -7.41
N HIS A 712 -16.69 -19.35 -7.74
CA HIS A 712 -17.15 -18.01 -8.11
C HIS A 712 -17.00 -17.00 -6.98
N MET A 713 -17.29 -17.44 -5.75
CA MET A 713 -17.17 -16.58 -4.55
C MET A 713 -15.74 -16.06 -4.35
N VAL A 714 -14.74 -16.93 -4.44
CA VAL A 714 -13.34 -16.53 -4.21
C VAL A 714 -12.76 -15.75 -5.41
N VAL A 715 -13.20 -16.05 -6.64
CA VAL A 715 -12.83 -15.28 -7.83
C VAL A 715 -13.28 -13.82 -7.69
N GLU A 716 -14.51 -13.59 -7.23
CA GLU A 716 -15.06 -12.24 -7.00
C GLU A 716 -14.52 -11.58 -5.72
N MET A 717 -14.39 -12.35 -4.65
CA MET A 717 -13.94 -11.89 -3.34
C MET A 717 -12.70 -12.65 -2.88
N THR A 718 -11.56 -12.37 -3.49
CA THR A 718 -10.27 -13.05 -3.24
C THR A 718 -9.84 -13.04 -1.77
N SER A 719 -10.31 -12.07 -0.97
CA SER A 719 -10.04 -12.03 0.48
C SER A 719 -10.69 -13.16 1.27
N LEU A 720 -11.65 -13.87 0.69
CA LEU A 720 -12.34 -15.01 1.31
C LEU A 720 -11.67 -16.35 1.02
N GLN A 721 -10.53 -16.37 0.30
CA GLN A 721 -9.77 -17.60 0.10
C GLN A 721 -9.42 -18.26 1.44
N GLY A 722 -9.55 -19.56 1.51
CA GLY A 722 -9.39 -20.36 2.73
C GLY A 722 -10.62 -20.34 3.64
N ILE A 723 -11.29 -19.19 3.84
CA ILE A 723 -12.57 -19.13 4.57
C ILE A 723 -13.63 -19.90 3.79
N MET A 724 -13.81 -19.58 2.51
CA MET A 724 -14.75 -20.30 1.66
C MET A 724 -14.31 -21.75 1.41
N GLY A 725 -12.99 -21.99 1.40
CA GLY A 725 -12.46 -23.34 1.38
C GLY A 725 -12.91 -24.19 2.57
N GLN A 726 -12.91 -23.63 3.77
CA GLN A 726 -13.45 -24.24 4.99
C GLN A 726 -14.95 -24.48 4.88
N GLU A 727 -15.72 -23.45 4.51
CA GLU A 727 -17.18 -23.53 4.41
C GLU A 727 -17.63 -24.59 3.39
N TYR A 728 -17.05 -24.56 2.19
CA TYR A 728 -17.39 -25.54 1.15
C TYR A 728 -16.88 -26.95 1.47
N ALA A 729 -15.80 -27.11 2.25
CA ALA A 729 -15.38 -28.41 2.75
C ALA A 729 -16.41 -29.00 3.70
N LEU A 730 -16.88 -28.22 4.67
CA LEU A 730 -17.93 -28.64 5.61
C LEU A 730 -19.23 -28.98 4.89
N GLU A 731 -19.65 -28.13 3.95
CA GLU A 731 -20.87 -28.39 3.14
C GLU A 731 -20.74 -29.66 2.27
N SER A 732 -19.52 -29.96 1.81
CA SER A 732 -19.21 -31.19 1.05
C SER A 732 -19.10 -32.45 1.91
N GLY A 733 -19.20 -32.31 3.25
CA GLY A 733 -19.14 -33.41 4.21
C GLY A 733 -17.73 -33.85 4.59
N GLU A 734 -16.73 -32.99 4.43
CA GLU A 734 -15.37 -33.21 4.96
C GLU A 734 -15.37 -33.08 6.49
N ASP A 735 -14.39 -33.70 7.13
CA ASP A 735 -14.22 -33.61 8.59
C ASP A 735 -13.88 -32.14 8.99
N GLU A 736 -14.39 -31.72 10.13
CA GLU A 736 -14.17 -30.38 10.70
C GLU A 736 -12.67 -30.06 10.81
N ALA A 737 -11.83 -31.02 11.20
CA ALA A 737 -10.39 -30.87 11.27
C ALA A 737 -9.74 -30.59 9.89
N VAL A 738 -10.25 -31.21 8.82
CA VAL A 738 -9.80 -30.98 7.44
C VAL A 738 -10.19 -29.57 7.00
N ALA A 739 -11.45 -29.19 7.26
CA ALA A 739 -11.97 -27.87 6.93
C ALA A 739 -11.21 -26.76 7.67
N GLN A 740 -10.92 -26.95 8.97
CA GLN A 740 -10.11 -26.03 9.76
C GLN A 740 -8.69 -25.90 9.19
N ALA A 741 -8.03 -26.99 8.86
CA ALA A 741 -6.68 -26.96 8.28
C ALA A 741 -6.64 -26.27 6.91
N ILE A 742 -7.71 -26.36 6.10
CA ILE A 742 -7.87 -25.61 4.85
C ILE A 742 -7.90 -24.10 5.13
N HIS A 743 -8.60 -23.66 6.17
CA HIS A 743 -8.58 -22.24 6.55
C HIS A 743 -7.21 -21.80 7.06
N GLU A 744 -6.68 -22.56 8.02
CA GLU A 744 -5.47 -22.19 8.76
C GLU A 744 -4.20 -22.15 7.92
N HIS A 745 -4.14 -22.84 6.78
CA HIS A 745 -2.93 -22.85 5.96
C HIS A 745 -2.57 -21.48 5.37
N TYR A 746 -3.50 -20.52 5.34
CA TYR A 746 -3.24 -19.15 4.92
C TYR A 746 -2.74 -18.27 6.07
N LEU A 747 -2.93 -18.68 7.34
CA LEU A 747 -2.60 -17.87 8.51
C LEU A 747 -1.06 -17.80 8.77
N PRO A 748 -0.55 -16.66 9.24
CA PRO A 748 -1.16 -15.35 9.28
C PRO A 748 -1.26 -14.71 7.88
N ARG A 749 -2.32 -13.94 7.61
CA ARG A 749 -2.54 -13.26 6.33
C ARG A 749 -1.91 -11.86 6.31
N SER A 750 -1.80 -11.25 7.49
CA SER A 750 -1.26 -9.91 7.70
C SER A 750 -0.58 -9.80 9.07
N ALA A 751 0.13 -8.71 9.31
CA ALA A 751 0.69 -8.43 10.64
C ALA A 751 -0.41 -8.36 11.70
N GLY A 752 -0.22 -9.06 12.82
CA GLY A 752 -1.18 -9.13 13.92
C GLY A 752 -2.34 -10.12 13.74
N ASP A 753 -2.35 -10.88 12.62
CA ASP A 753 -3.32 -11.94 12.39
C ASP A 753 -3.00 -13.19 13.26
N ALA A 754 -4.00 -14.04 13.50
CA ALA A 754 -3.83 -15.27 14.24
C ALA A 754 -2.86 -16.26 13.55
N SER A 755 -2.16 -17.07 14.33
CA SER A 755 -1.41 -18.23 13.82
C SER A 755 -2.35 -19.44 13.69
N PRO A 756 -2.01 -20.46 12.88
CA PRO A 756 -2.72 -21.73 12.89
C PRO A 756 -2.83 -22.29 14.33
N GLU A 757 -3.96 -22.84 14.71
CA GLU A 757 -4.13 -23.47 16.03
C GLU A 757 -3.76 -24.96 16.00
N THR A 758 -3.95 -25.59 14.82
CA THR A 758 -3.75 -27.04 14.66
C THR A 758 -2.43 -27.35 13.97
N LYS A 759 -1.85 -28.51 14.32
CA LYS A 759 -0.65 -29.01 13.63
C LYS A 759 -0.91 -29.34 12.15
N PRO A 760 -2.07 -29.92 11.74
CA PRO A 760 -2.39 -30.08 10.32
C PRO A 760 -2.40 -28.75 9.57
N GLY A 761 -3.04 -27.71 10.11
CA GLY A 761 -3.04 -26.37 9.52
C GLY A 761 -1.63 -25.78 9.39
N LEU A 762 -0.81 -25.90 10.43
CA LEU A 762 0.61 -25.53 10.41
C LEU A 762 1.36 -26.27 9.30
N ALA A 763 1.19 -27.59 9.19
CA ALA A 763 1.91 -28.43 8.22
C ALA A 763 1.58 -28.04 6.78
N VAL A 764 0.29 -27.86 6.45
CA VAL A 764 -0.15 -27.42 5.12
C VAL A 764 0.33 -26.00 4.83
N GLY A 765 0.28 -25.12 5.83
CA GLY A 765 0.77 -23.75 5.75
C GLY A 765 2.26 -23.66 5.47
N LEU A 766 3.08 -24.44 6.16
CA LEU A 766 4.52 -24.55 5.92
C LEU A 766 4.81 -25.14 4.53
N ALA A 767 4.14 -26.23 4.15
CA ALA A 767 4.28 -26.84 2.83
C ALA A 767 4.02 -25.82 1.71
N ASN A 768 2.92 -25.06 1.80
CA ASN A 768 2.57 -24.03 0.82
C ASN A 768 3.65 -22.94 0.66
N ARG A 769 4.22 -22.47 1.77
CA ARG A 769 5.23 -21.40 1.78
C ARG A 769 6.60 -21.91 1.34
N LEU A 770 6.99 -23.09 1.79
CA LEU A 770 8.26 -23.73 1.37
C LEU A 770 8.25 -24.08 -0.12
N ASP A 771 7.10 -24.56 -0.68
CA ASP A 771 6.93 -24.76 -2.13
C ASP A 771 7.11 -23.44 -2.88
N SER A 772 6.51 -22.35 -2.41
CA SER A 772 6.65 -21.03 -3.04
C SER A 772 8.09 -20.51 -2.99
N LEU A 773 8.73 -20.59 -1.80
CA LEU A 773 10.11 -20.12 -1.63
C LEU A 773 11.09 -20.91 -2.51
N ALA A 774 11.08 -22.24 -2.40
CA ALA A 774 11.99 -23.08 -3.19
C ALA A 774 11.77 -22.91 -4.70
N GLY A 775 10.51 -22.94 -5.15
CA GLY A 775 10.18 -22.87 -6.58
C GLY A 775 10.47 -21.50 -7.20
N LEU A 776 10.05 -20.41 -6.55
CA LEU A 776 10.20 -19.05 -7.12
C LEU A 776 11.65 -18.56 -7.09
N PHE A 777 12.44 -18.95 -6.07
CA PHE A 777 13.88 -18.70 -6.06
C PHE A 777 14.60 -19.47 -7.17
N ALA A 778 14.20 -20.74 -7.41
CA ALA A 778 14.78 -21.55 -8.47
C ALA A 778 14.61 -20.95 -9.88
N VAL A 779 13.46 -20.28 -10.13
CA VAL A 779 13.18 -19.61 -11.42
C VAL A 779 13.60 -18.13 -11.45
N GLY A 780 14.38 -17.68 -10.45
CA GLY A 780 14.95 -16.32 -10.43
C GLY A 780 13.97 -15.19 -10.09
N LEU A 781 12.86 -15.50 -9.43
CA LEU A 781 11.83 -14.53 -9.05
C LEU A 781 11.91 -14.12 -7.56
N ALA A 782 13.13 -14.05 -7.03
CA ALA A 782 13.40 -13.51 -5.70
C ALA A 782 12.98 -12.03 -5.60
N PRO A 783 12.40 -11.57 -4.47
CA PRO A 783 12.03 -10.17 -4.29
C PRO A 783 13.22 -9.21 -4.40
N THR A 784 13.03 -8.09 -5.11
CA THR A 784 14.06 -7.05 -5.28
C THR A 784 13.51 -5.67 -4.93
N GLY A 785 14.24 -4.87 -4.13
CA GLY A 785 13.84 -3.53 -3.72
C GLY A 785 12.39 -3.50 -3.19
N SER A 786 11.49 -2.73 -3.81
CA SER A 786 10.07 -2.67 -3.47
C SER A 786 9.22 -3.75 -4.18
N SER A 787 9.77 -4.50 -5.14
CA SER A 787 9.01 -5.48 -5.94
C SER A 787 8.95 -6.85 -5.26
N ASP A 788 7.75 -7.32 -5.00
CA ASP A 788 7.45 -8.67 -4.47
C ASP A 788 6.08 -9.16 -4.98
N PRO A 789 5.98 -9.50 -6.27
CA PRO A 789 4.68 -9.82 -6.89
C PRO A 789 4.03 -11.11 -6.36
N TYR A 790 4.80 -11.99 -5.73
CA TYR A 790 4.31 -13.25 -5.16
C TYR A 790 4.16 -13.22 -3.64
N GLY A 791 4.53 -12.11 -2.97
CA GLY A 791 4.42 -11.97 -1.52
C GLY A 791 5.39 -12.83 -0.71
N LEU A 792 6.55 -13.16 -1.28
CA LEU A 792 7.55 -14.04 -0.65
C LEU A 792 8.10 -13.49 0.68
N ARG A 793 8.11 -12.16 0.86
CA ARG A 793 8.49 -11.54 2.15
C ARG A 793 7.52 -11.95 3.25
N ARG A 794 6.23 -11.95 2.94
CA ARG A 794 5.18 -12.38 3.86
C ARG A 794 5.26 -13.89 4.09
N ASP A 795 5.47 -14.68 3.04
CA ASP A 795 5.59 -16.13 3.16
C ASP A 795 6.76 -16.53 4.07
N ALA A 796 7.94 -15.95 3.88
CA ALA A 796 9.10 -16.18 4.72
C ALA A 796 8.88 -15.74 6.18
N LEU A 797 8.26 -14.57 6.39
CA LEU A 797 7.92 -14.09 7.73
C LEU A 797 6.91 -15.01 8.41
N SER A 798 5.91 -15.49 7.68
CA SER A 798 4.89 -16.41 8.21
C SER A 798 5.48 -17.79 8.58
N VAL A 799 6.49 -18.29 7.85
CA VAL A 799 7.23 -19.49 8.26
C VAL A 799 7.85 -19.28 9.64
N VAL A 800 8.53 -18.15 9.83
CA VAL A 800 9.18 -17.80 11.11
C VAL A 800 8.14 -17.67 12.22
N GLN A 801 7.10 -16.87 12.02
CA GLN A 801 6.09 -16.57 13.04
C GLN A 801 5.34 -17.83 13.49
N ASN A 802 4.97 -18.69 12.54
CA ASN A 802 4.24 -19.92 12.84
C ASN A 802 5.10 -20.93 13.62
N LEU A 803 6.38 -21.08 13.27
CA LEU A 803 7.30 -21.95 14.02
C LEU A 803 7.55 -21.42 15.44
N LEU A 804 7.65 -20.11 15.60
CA LEU A 804 7.79 -19.47 16.91
C LEU A 804 6.52 -19.59 17.77
N ALA A 805 5.34 -19.39 17.18
CA ALA A 805 4.06 -19.48 17.88
C ALA A 805 3.75 -20.89 18.38
N HIS A 806 4.12 -21.91 17.59
CA HIS A 806 3.96 -23.32 17.95
C HIS A 806 5.10 -23.89 18.80
N GLU A 807 6.10 -23.10 19.11
CA GLU A 807 7.32 -23.56 19.82
C GLU A 807 7.91 -24.83 19.16
N MET A 808 7.94 -24.83 17.82
CA MET A 808 8.26 -25.99 17.01
C MET A 808 9.72 -25.98 16.54
N PRO A 809 10.58 -26.87 17.03
CA PRO A 809 11.91 -27.07 16.46
C PRO A 809 11.79 -27.59 15.02
N PHE A 810 12.30 -26.84 14.05
CA PHE A 810 12.16 -27.20 12.64
C PHE A 810 13.32 -26.62 11.82
N SER A 811 13.99 -27.49 11.03
CA SER A 811 15.00 -27.03 10.08
C SER A 811 14.34 -26.53 8.79
N VAL A 812 14.35 -25.19 8.62
CA VAL A 812 13.86 -24.55 7.39
C VAL A 812 14.66 -25.02 6.18
N ARG A 813 15.96 -25.27 6.31
CA ARG A 813 16.82 -25.86 5.26
C ARG A 813 16.28 -27.19 4.80
N ALA A 814 16.05 -28.11 5.73
CA ALA A 814 15.53 -29.45 5.40
C ALA A 814 14.13 -29.37 4.75
N GLY A 815 13.29 -28.44 5.22
CA GLY A 815 11.98 -28.17 4.60
C GLY A 815 12.08 -27.64 3.17
N LEU A 816 13.01 -26.72 2.90
CA LEU A 816 13.29 -26.21 1.55
C LEU A 816 13.86 -27.30 0.62
N GLU A 817 14.75 -28.15 1.11
CA GLU A 817 15.29 -29.31 0.37
C GLU A 817 14.19 -30.31 0.01
N ALA A 818 13.27 -30.58 0.94
CA ALA A 818 12.10 -31.45 0.70
C ALA A 818 11.19 -30.84 -0.37
N ALA A 819 10.93 -29.53 -0.32
CA ALA A 819 10.16 -28.85 -1.35
C ALA A 819 10.87 -28.84 -2.71
N ALA A 820 12.17 -28.58 -2.74
CA ALA A 820 12.98 -28.57 -3.95
C ALA A 820 12.96 -29.92 -4.69
N ALA A 821 12.97 -31.03 -3.96
CA ALA A 821 12.93 -32.40 -4.54
C ALA A 821 11.62 -32.67 -5.32
N LEU A 822 10.56 -31.88 -5.10
CA LEU A 822 9.27 -32.02 -5.77
C LEU A 822 9.06 -31.01 -6.92
N MET A 823 10.00 -30.08 -7.14
CA MET A 823 9.88 -29.06 -8.17
C MET A 823 10.00 -29.66 -9.59
N PRO A 824 9.25 -29.12 -10.58
CA PRO A 824 9.37 -29.55 -11.97
C PRO A 824 10.64 -29.02 -12.65
N VAL A 825 11.38 -28.16 -11.98
CA VAL A 825 12.65 -27.55 -12.44
C VAL A 825 13.79 -27.96 -11.51
N GLU A 826 15.03 -27.89 -12.02
CA GLU A 826 16.21 -28.11 -11.18
C GLU A 826 16.38 -26.93 -10.20
N VAL A 827 16.48 -27.22 -8.92
CA VAL A 827 16.71 -26.24 -7.86
C VAL A 827 18.18 -26.33 -7.46
N SER A 828 18.94 -25.27 -7.73
CA SER A 828 20.38 -25.23 -7.39
C SER A 828 20.59 -25.01 -5.88
N GLU A 829 21.70 -25.48 -5.35
CA GLU A 829 22.14 -25.23 -3.98
C GLU A 829 22.23 -23.71 -3.69
N GLU A 830 22.62 -22.92 -4.67
CA GLU A 830 22.68 -21.46 -4.57
C GLU A 830 21.27 -20.85 -4.36
N SER A 831 20.26 -21.35 -5.08
CA SER A 831 18.87 -20.90 -4.93
C SER A 831 18.30 -21.28 -3.58
N LEU A 832 18.62 -22.49 -3.07
CA LEU A 832 18.19 -22.92 -1.75
C LEU A 832 18.85 -22.11 -0.63
N ALA A 833 20.15 -21.87 -0.74
CA ALA A 833 20.88 -21.02 0.20
C ALA A 833 20.30 -19.60 0.22
N ALA A 834 20.01 -19.02 -0.95
CA ALA A 834 19.41 -17.70 -1.03
C ALA A 834 17.98 -17.65 -0.42
N ALA A 835 17.16 -18.68 -0.59
CA ALA A 835 15.84 -18.78 0.02
C ALA A 835 15.93 -18.91 1.56
N LEU A 836 16.91 -19.68 2.04
CA LEU A 836 17.19 -19.81 3.48
C LEU A 836 17.67 -18.47 4.07
N ASP A 837 18.68 -17.85 3.47
CA ASP A 837 19.20 -16.55 3.92
C ASP A 837 18.09 -15.49 3.94
N PHE A 838 17.23 -15.49 2.92
CA PHE A 838 16.07 -14.62 2.86
C PHE A 838 15.13 -14.84 4.05
N THR A 839 14.92 -16.09 4.49
CA THR A 839 14.07 -16.42 5.65
C THR A 839 14.78 -16.05 6.96
N VAL A 840 16.08 -16.29 7.07
CA VAL A 840 16.91 -15.92 8.25
C VAL A 840 16.90 -14.39 8.46
N GLU A 841 16.90 -13.61 7.38
CA GLU A 841 16.77 -12.15 7.51
C GLU A 841 15.42 -11.72 8.13
N ARG A 842 14.34 -12.47 7.90
CA ARG A 842 13.04 -12.21 8.57
C ARG A 842 13.11 -12.58 10.05
N LEU A 843 13.72 -13.74 10.36
CA LEU A 843 13.96 -14.15 11.74
C LEU A 843 14.82 -13.13 12.49
N ARG A 844 15.87 -12.58 11.85
CA ARG A 844 16.70 -11.51 12.42
C ARG A 844 15.87 -10.30 12.81
N GLY A 845 14.94 -9.86 11.94
CA GLY A 845 14.03 -8.77 12.24
C GLY A 845 13.19 -9.05 13.49
N VAL A 846 12.58 -10.24 13.55
CA VAL A 846 11.74 -10.65 14.69
C VAL A 846 12.54 -10.74 16.00
N LEU A 847 13.73 -11.34 15.99
CA LEU A 847 14.54 -11.46 17.19
C LEU A 847 15.02 -10.09 17.71
N ARG A 848 15.35 -9.15 16.82
CA ARG A 848 15.80 -7.79 17.21
C ARG A 848 14.70 -6.92 17.83
N GLU A 849 13.46 -7.30 17.76
CA GLU A 849 12.36 -6.65 18.49
C GLU A 849 12.47 -6.91 20.01
N SER A 850 13.08 -8.03 20.41
CA SER A 850 13.13 -8.46 21.82
C SER A 850 14.54 -8.60 22.38
N PHE A 851 15.56 -8.74 21.54
CA PHE A 851 16.94 -9.02 21.93
C PHE A 851 17.92 -8.00 21.36
N ALA A 852 19.08 -7.83 22.01
CA ALA A 852 20.17 -7.01 21.51
C ALA A 852 20.66 -7.53 20.14
N TYR A 853 21.09 -6.62 19.27
CA TYR A 853 21.41 -6.96 17.87
C TYR A 853 22.59 -7.95 17.77
N ASP A 854 23.58 -7.85 18.65
CA ASP A 854 24.75 -8.71 18.69
C ASP A 854 24.41 -10.12 19.20
N VAL A 855 23.53 -10.24 20.19
CA VAL A 855 22.96 -11.51 20.64
C VAL A 855 22.21 -12.22 19.52
N ALA A 856 21.33 -11.49 18.83
CA ALA A 856 20.59 -12.04 17.70
C ALA A 856 21.54 -12.54 16.59
N ASP A 857 22.54 -11.74 16.22
CA ASP A 857 23.51 -12.10 15.18
C ASP A 857 24.41 -13.27 15.60
N ALA A 858 24.79 -13.39 16.88
CA ALA A 858 25.58 -14.50 17.41
C ALA A 858 24.83 -15.84 17.32
N VAL A 859 23.54 -15.84 17.61
CA VAL A 859 22.70 -17.03 17.57
C VAL A 859 22.37 -17.43 16.12
N LEU A 860 22.00 -16.45 15.28
CA LEU A 860 21.61 -16.71 13.88
C LEU A 860 22.78 -17.25 13.05
N ALA A 861 24.00 -16.91 13.37
CA ALA A 861 25.19 -17.45 12.68
C ALA A 861 25.33 -18.98 12.85
N ALA A 862 24.81 -19.57 13.93
CA ALA A 862 24.89 -20.98 14.22
C ALA A 862 23.55 -21.74 14.03
N ARG A 863 22.42 -21.08 14.28
CA ARG A 863 21.07 -21.69 14.33
C ARG A 863 20.02 -20.98 13.49
N GLY A 864 20.42 -20.20 12.49
CA GLY A 864 19.47 -19.42 11.68
C GLY A 864 18.45 -20.24 10.91
N ASP A 865 18.65 -21.54 10.72
CA ASP A 865 17.73 -22.46 10.06
C ASP A 865 16.64 -23.06 10.99
N ASP A 866 16.74 -22.85 12.32
CA ASP A 866 15.75 -23.27 13.32
C ASP A 866 15.22 -22.06 14.10
N PRO A 867 14.08 -21.44 13.67
CA PRO A 867 13.57 -20.23 14.29
C PRO A 867 13.29 -20.36 15.78
N PHE A 868 12.67 -21.46 16.22
CA PHE A 868 12.37 -21.68 17.64
C PHE A 868 13.64 -21.90 18.45
N GLY A 869 14.54 -22.78 18.01
CA GLY A 869 15.83 -23.02 18.65
C GLY A 869 16.70 -21.76 18.69
N ALA A 870 16.61 -20.88 17.71
CA ALA A 870 17.30 -19.58 17.71
C ALA A 870 16.73 -18.64 18.77
N ARG A 871 15.40 -18.56 18.95
CA ARG A 871 14.77 -17.77 20.02
C ARG A 871 15.22 -18.27 21.41
N GLU A 872 15.12 -19.57 21.68
CA GLU A 872 15.57 -20.15 22.94
C GLU A 872 17.06 -19.85 23.22
N ALA A 873 17.90 -19.97 22.19
CA ALA A 873 19.32 -19.66 22.31
C ALA A 873 19.56 -18.16 22.61
N ALA A 874 18.77 -17.25 22.01
CA ALA A 874 18.86 -15.82 22.28
C ALA A 874 18.41 -15.46 23.71
N GLU A 875 17.37 -16.10 24.22
CA GLU A 875 16.91 -15.95 25.61
C GLU A 875 18.02 -16.39 26.60
N GLN A 876 18.60 -17.57 26.38
CA GLN A 876 19.67 -18.09 27.20
C GLN A 876 20.94 -17.22 27.14
N LEU A 877 21.37 -16.83 25.94
CA LEU A 877 22.54 -15.98 25.75
C LEU A 877 22.38 -14.61 26.42
N THR A 878 21.18 -14.01 26.30
CA THR A 878 20.86 -12.74 26.98
C THR A 878 21.02 -12.85 28.49
N ALA A 879 20.54 -13.97 29.06
CA ALA A 879 20.71 -14.20 30.51
C ALA A 879 22.18 -14.36 30.89
N TRP A 880 23.02 -14.99 30.05
CA TRP A 880 24.47 -15.11 30.29
C TRP A 880 25.18 -13.77 30.13
N VAL A 881 24.88 -12.97 29.14
CA VAL A 881 25.46 -11.63 28.88
C VAL A 881 25.20 -10.69 30.06
N ALA A 882 24.07 -10.82 30.74
CA ALA A 882 23.70 -9.99 31.90
C ALA A 882 24.46 -10.34 33.20
N ARG A 883 25.29 -11.38 33.21
CA ARG A 883 26.04 -11.80 34.41
C ARG A 883 27.26 -10.91 34.70
N ASP A 884 27.59 -10.71 35.95
CA ASP A 884 28.76 -9.92 36.40
C ASP A 884 30.09 -10.50 35.90
N ASP A 885 30.19 -11.84 35.72
CA ASP A 885 31.39 -12.53 35.29
C ASP A 885 31.48 -12.72 33.76
N TRP A 886 30.49 -12.23 33.01
CA TRP A 886 30.40 -12.44 31.58
C TRP A 886 31.61 -11.98 30.78
N SER A 887 32.10 -10.76 31.06
CA SER A 887 33.26 -10.21 30.35
C SER A 887 34.50 -11.09 30.47
N ARG A 888 34.64 -11.77 31.60
CA ARG A 888 35.74 -12.71 31.80
C ARG A 888 35.55 -14.02 31.03
N ILE A 889 34.33 -14.52 31.01
CA ILE A 889 33.98 -15.73 30.24
C ILE A 889 34.25 -15.49 28.74
N LEU A 890 33.70 -14.39 28.20
CA LEU A 890 33.85 -14.02 26.80
C LEU A 890 35.33 -13.80 26.41
N GLU A 891 36.10 -13.07 27.22
CA GLU A 891 37.52 -12.80 26.94
C GLU A 891 38.34 -14.11 26.89
N ASN A 892 38.09 -15.07 27.78
CA ASN A 892 38.80 -16.35 27.76
C ASN A 892 38.45 -17.20 26.54
N TYR A 893 37.20 -17.22 26.15
CA TYR A 893 36.80 -17.87 24.90
C TYR A 893 37.41 -17.16 23.67
N ALA A 894 37.35 -15.82 23.65
CA ALA A 894 37.89 -15.01 22.57
C ALA A 894 39.41 -15.20 22.37
N ARG A 895 40.18 -15.42 23.44
CA ARG A 895 41.64 -15.73 23.35
C ARG A 895 41.87 -17.01 22.55
N CYS A 896 41.09 -18.04 22.79
CA CYS A 896 41.19 -19.31 22.04
C CYS A 896 40.83 -19.12 20.55
N VAL A 897 39.76 -18.40 20.26
CA VAL A 897 39.30 -18.18 18.87
C VAL A 897 40.22 -17.22 18.12
N ARG A 898 40.61 -16.06 18.70
CA ARG A 898 41.39 -15.01 17.99
C ARG A 898 42.76 -15.54 17.49
N ILE A 899 43.39 -16.49 18.23
CA ILE A 899 44.68 -17.04 17.82
C ILE A 899 44.59 -18.16 16.77
N THR A 900 43.38 -18.74 16.60
CA THR A 900 43.15 -19.90 15.72
C THR A 900 42.28 -19.60 14.48
N ARG A 901 41.51 -18.50 14.49
CA ARG A 901 40.49 -18.22 13.44
C ARG A 901 41.03 -18.02 12.02
N ASP A 902 42.30 -17.53 11.90
CA ASP A 902 42.91 -17.26 10.60
C ASP A 902 43.75 -18.44 10.07
N LEU A 903 43.68 -19.62 10.72
CA LEU A 903 44.39 -20.82 10.34
C LEU A 903 43.55 -21.65 9.38
N GLU A 904 44.07 -21.94 8.18
CA GLU A 904 43.42 -22.81 7.22
C GLU A 904 43.53 -24.30 7.59
N ASP A 905 44.59 -24.67 8.32
CA ASP A 905 44.87 -26.07 8.72
C ASP A 905 44.22 -26.41 10.06
N GLN A 906 43.58 -27.56 10.13
CA GLN A 906 43.16 -28.22 11.38
C GLN A 906 44.29 -29.12 11.84
N PHE A 907 44.87 -28.86 13.03
CA PHE A 907 46.00 -29.60 13.56
C PHE A 907 45.52 -30.80 14.38
N GLU A 908 46.30 -31.88 14.37
CA GLU A 908 46.04 -33.05 15.17
C GLU A 908 46.60 -32.85 16.61
N LEU A 909 45.73 -33.05 17.60
CA LEU A 909 46.13 -32.93 19.03
C LEU A 909 46.70 -34.22 19.54
N ASP A 910 48.00 -34.18 19.99
CA ASP A 910 48.71 -35.31 20.55
C ASP A 910 49.08 -35.04 22.02
N PRO A 911 48.35 -35.60 23.01
CA PRO A 911 48.67 -35.36 24.43
C PRO A 911 50.08 -35.81 24.86
N ALA A 912 50.75 -36.71 24.11
CA ALA A 912 52.10 -37.15 24.39
C ALA A 912 53.16 -36.04 24.16
N ARG A 913 52.76 -34.92 23.47
CA ARG A 913 53.61 -33.78 23.19
C ARG A 913 53.49 -32.63 24.21
N PHE A 914 52.70 -32.84 25.26
CA PHE A 914 52.61 -31.80 26.31
C PHE A 914 53.91 -31.72 27.08
N GLU A 915 54.46 -30.51 27.28
CA GLU A 915 55.67 -30.23 28.02
C GLU A 915 55.39 -29.49 29.33
N GLN A 916 54.27 -28.82 29.43
CA GLN A 916 53.94 -28.01 30.61
C GLN A 916 52.69 -28.53 31.32
N PRO A 917 52.62 -28.49 32.66
CA PRO A 917 51.42 -28.91 33.42
C PRO A 917 50.13 -28.15 33.04
N ALA A 918 50.26 -26.95 32.53
CA ALA A 918 49.11 -26.14 32.08
C ALA A 918 48.46 -26.73 30.80
N GLU A 919 49.25 -27.37 29.93
CA GLU A 919 48.72 -28.07 28.74
C GLU A 919 47.91 -29.30 29.14
N GLU A 920 48.41 -30.06 30.11
CA GLU A 920 47.68 -31.24 30.64
C GLU A 920 46.39 -30.82 31.35
N ALA A 921 46.43 -29.77 32.18
CA ALA A 921 45.25 -29.27 32.90
C ALA A 921 44.16 -28.75 31.93
N LEU A 922 44.57 -28.00 30.91
CA LEU A 922 43.65 -27.49 29.91
C LEU A 922 43.01 -28.64 29.08
N TYR A 923 43.80 -29.66 28.73
CA TYR A 923 43.30 -30.82 28.03
C TYR A 923 42.29 -31.61 28.88
N ALA A 924 42.55 -31.84 30.13
CA ALA A 924 41.65 -32.56 31.03
C ALA A 924 40.30 -31.82 31.17
N ALA A 925 40.35 -30.51 31.40
CA ALA A 925 39.11 -29.69 31.45
C ALA A 925 38.35 -29.67 30.13
N TYR A 926 39.04 -29.60 29.01
CA TYR A 926 38.42 -29.72 27.69
C TYR A 926 37.71 -31.05 27.53
N GLN A 927 38.31 -32.17 27.92
CA GLN A 927 37.67 -33.48 27.81
C GLN A 927 36.39 -33.56 28.67
N GLU A 928 36.36 -32.96 29.85
CA GLU A 928 35.17 -32.90 30.69
C GLU A 928 34.07 -32.06 30.05
N ALA A 929 34.41 -30.91 29.45
CA ALA A 929 33.47 -30.04 28.76
C ALA A 929 32.90 -30.75 27.48
N ARG A 930 33.80 -31.33 26.67
CA ARG A 930 33.39 -32.05 25.44
C ARG A 930 32.44 -33.24 25.70
N ALA A 931 32.58 -33.91 26.85
CA ALA A 931 31.71 -35.01 27.25
C ALA A 931 30.26 -34.54 27.50
N GLN A 932 30.07 -33.27 27.79
CA GLN A 932 28.76 -32.64 28.09
C GLN A 932 28.15 -31.90 26.90
N VAL A 933 28.97 -31.45 25.94
CA VAL A 933 28.57 -30.54 24.83
C VAL A 933 28.56 -31.29 23.50
N THR A 934 27.49 -31.11 22.76
CA THR A 934 27.31 -31.57 21.37
C THR A 934 26.86 -30.41 20.50
N PRO A 935 26.98 -30.47 19.19
CA PRO A 935 26.46 -29.39 18.30
C PRO A 935 24.95 -29.09 18.44
N LYS A 936 24.19 -29.98 19.08
CA LYS A 936 22.76 -29.79 19.40
C LYS A 936 22.49 -29.30 20.83
N SER A 937 23.50 -29.11 21.62
CA SER A 937 23.34 -28.61 23.00
C SER A 937 22.81 -27.19 23.02
N SER A 938 22.14 -26.83 24.13
CA SER A 938 21.71 -25.44 24.33
C SER A 938 22.90 -24.52 24.66
N VAL A 939 22.72 -23.22 24.49
CA VAL A 939 23.72 -22.20 24.91
C VAL A 939 24.04 -22.34 26.40
N ASP A 940 23.03 -22.64 27.21
CA ASP A 940 23.14 -22.82 28.65
C ASP A 940 24.05 -24.01 29.03
N VAL A 941 23.86 -25.13 28.35
CA VAL A 941 24.69 -26.33 28.51
C VAL A 941 26.14 -26.05 28.10
N PHE A 942 26.34 -25.41 26.94
CA PHE A 942 27.68 -25.05 26.48
C PHE A 942 28.40 -24.12 27.44
N LEU A 943 27.78 -23.00 27.80
CA LEU A 943 28.43 -22.01 28.69
C LEU A 943 28.64 -22.55 30.12
N THR A 944 27.71 -23.36 30.63
CA THR A 944 27.89 -24.04 31.93
C THR A 944 29.09 -24.98 31.90
N ALA A 945 29.28 -25.74 30.81
CA ALA A 945 30.45 -26.60 30.67
C ALA A 945 31.75 -25.83 30.40
N PHE A 946 31.65 -24.61 29.81
CA PHE A 946 32.83 -23.77 29.54
C PHE A 946 33.32 -23.00 30.75
N VAL A 947 32.47 -22.57 31.71
CA VAL A 947 32.84 -21.79 32.88
C VAL A 947 34.03 -22.39 33.66
N PRO A 948 34.12 -23.72 33.92
CA PRO A 948 35.28 -24.32 34.60
C PRO A 948 36.62 -24.15 33.85
N LEU A 949 36.57 -23.96 32.51
CA LEU A 949 37.77 -23.74 31.71
C LEU A 949 38.34 -22.32 31.89
N VAL A 950 37.55 -21.35 32.33
CA VAL A 950 37.95 -19.93 32.38
C VAL A 950 39.21 -19.73 33.22
N ASP A 951 39.24 -20.25 34.46
CA ASP A 951 40.41 -20.13 35.33
C ASP A 951 41.64 -20.89 34.77
N ILE A 952 41.40 -22.00 34.11
CA ILE A 952 42.44 -22.83 33.50
C ILE A 952 43.02 -22.15 32.25
N ILE A 953 42.19 -21.51 31.44
CA ILE A 953 42.61 -20.74 30.25
C ILE A 953 43.41 -19.50 30.71
N ASP A 954 42.98 -18.78 31.76
CA ASP A 954 43.75 -17.70 32.34
C ASP A 954 45.14 -18.19 32.80
N GLY A 955 45.21 -19.36 33.47
CA GLY A 955 46.44 -20.00 33.88
C GLY A 955 47.34 -20.42 32.72
N TYR A 956 46.74 -20.95 31.64
CA TYR A 956 47.45 -21.39 30.44
C TYR A 956 48.16 -20.23 29.72
N PHE A 957 47.54 -19.07 29.62
CA PHE A 957 48.10 -17.88 29.01
C PHE A 957 48.92 -17.03 29.98
N ALA A 958 49.01 -17.39 31.27
CA ALA A 958 49.83 -16.67 32.24
C ALA A 958 51.34 -16.88 31.93
N ARG A 959 52.16 -15.86 32.17
CA ARG A 959 53.62 -15.94 31.93
C ARG A 959 54.30 -17.04 32.74
N GLU A 960 53.77 -17.33 33.92
CA GLU A 960 54.27 -18.32 34.85
C GLU A 960 54.01 -19.78 34.37
N SER A 961 53.09 -19.97 33.44
CA SER A 961 52.75 -21.31 32.87
C SER A 961 53.90 -21.91 32.04
N GLY A 962 54.73 -21.05 31.48
CA GLY A 962 55.79 -21.44 30.55
C GLY A 962 55.27 -21.85 29.15
N VAL A 963 53.95 -21.68 28.85
CA VAL A 963 53.39 -22.03 27.56
C VAL A 963 53.53 -20.85 26.61
N LEU A 964 54.28 -21.04 25.52
CA LEU A 964 54.32 -20.10 24.40
C LEU A 964 53.56 -20.74 23.22
N VAL A 965 52.33 -20.33 22.97
CA VAL A 965 51.48 -20.91 21.90
C VAL A 965 52.20 -20.87 20.56
N MET A 966 52.76 -19.72 20.20
CA MET A 966 53.55 -19.53 18.95
C MET A 966 55.00 -19.92 19.15
N ASP A 967 55.26 -21.16 19.58
CA ASP A 967 56.60 -21.71 19.81
C ASP A 967 57.45 -21.80 18.52
N GLU A 968 58.77 -21.67 18.65
CA GLU A 968 59.70 -21.87 17.52
C GLU A 968 59.65 -23.30 16.99
N ASN A 969 59.45 -24.28 17.89
CA ASN A 969 59.23 -25.66 17.53
C ASN A 969 57.85 -25.85 16.89
N GLN A 970 57.85 -26.15 15.60
CA GLN A 970 56.63 -26.31 14.76
C GLN A 970 55.68 -27.36 15.38
N ALA A 971 56.21 -28.50 15.83
CA ALA A 971 55.36 -29.57 16.35
C ALA A 971 54.67 -29.19 17.68
N LEU A 972 55.33 -28.41 18.55
CA LEU A 972 54.71 -27.87 19.75
C LEU A 972 53.70 -26.81 19.44
N ARG A 973 54.03 -25.90 18.53
CA ARG A 973 53.15 -24.83 18.09
C ARG A 973 51.83 -25.41 17.50
N GLU A 974 51.94 -26.37 16.60
CA GLU A 974 50.77 -27.03 16.00
C GLU A 974 49.92 -27.76 17.03
N ASN A 975 50.51 -28.42 17.98
CA ASN A 975 49.82 -29.13 19.04
C ASN A 975 49.10 -28.17 20.02
N ARG A 976 49.69 -27.05 20.34
CA ARG A 976 49.08 -25.97 21.18
C ARG A 976 47.94 -25.27 20.46
N LEU A 977 48.11 -25.00 19.16
CA LEU A 977 47.05 -24.48 18.34
C LEU A 977 45.91 -25.46 18.20
N ALA A 978 46.16 -26.76 17.99
CA ALA A 978 45.16 -27.80 17.96
C ALA A 978 44.30 -27.84 19.23
N GLN A 979 44.95 -27.69 20.41
CA GLN A 979 44.23 -27.67 21.69
C GLN A 979 43.25 -26.46 21.76
N LEU A 980 43.67 -25.30 21.30
CA LEU A 980 42.82 -24.11 21.28
C LEU A 980 41.72 -24.20 20.18
N GLN A 981 41.99 -24.80 19.01
CA GLN A 981 41.00 -25.09 17.99
C GLN A 981 39.90 -26.01 18.53
N HIS A 982 40.26 -27.03 19.29
CA HIS A 982 39.28 -27.93 19.92
C HIS A 982 38.39 -27.25 20.95
N ILE A 983 38.95 -26.27 21.72
CA ILE A 983 38.14 -25.48 22.66
C ILE A 983 37.23 -24.52 21.93
N ALA A 984 37.72 -23.83 20.90
CA ALA A 984 36.92 -22.94 20.07
C ALA A 984 35.73 -23.68 19.42
N ALA A 985 35.96 -24.92 18.93
CA ALA A 985 34.96 -25.75 18.33
C ALA A 985 33.86 -26.27 19.26
N LEU A 986 33.96 -26.08 20.57
CA LEU A 986 32.89 -26.41 21.54
C LEU A 986 31.60 -25.63 21.28
N ALA A 987 31.68 -24.43 20.68
CA ALA A 987 30.54 -23.61 20.34
C ALA A 987 29.92 -23.91 18.97
N ASP A 988 30.54 -24.78 18.15
CA ASP A 988 30.10 -25.08 16.79
C ASP A 988 28.67 -25.64 16.76
N GLY A 989 27.81 -25.04 15.94
CA GLY A 989 26.40 -25.38 15.83
C GLY A 989 25.53 -24.89 17.01
N ILE A 990 26.10 -24.16 17.98
CA ILE A 990 25.39 -23.68 19.18
C ILE A 990 25.25 -22.15 19.12
N VAL A 991 26.38 -21.43 19.02
CA VAL A 991 26.42 -19.97 19.00
C VAL A 991 27.77 -19.45 18.51
N ASP A 992 27.77 -18.36 17.74
CA ASP A 992 29.00 -17.67 17.32
C ASP A 992 29.26 -16.46 18.22
N LEU A 993 29.93 -16.69 19.33
CA LEU A 993 30.26 -15.64 20.31
C LEU A 993 31.13 -14.50 19.72
N SER A 994 31.76 -14.72 18.53
CA SER A 994 32.57 -13.69 17.89
C SER A 994 31.75 -12.48 17.36
N ARG A 995 30.43 -12.59 17.34
CA ARG A 995 29.51 -11.54 16.94
C ARG A 995 29.11 -10.60 18.09
N LEU A 996 29.44 -10.96 19.31
CA LEU A 996 29.06 -10.19 20.49
C LEU A 996 29.93 -8.93 20.68
N GLU A 997 29.35 -7.88 21.22
CA GLU A 997 30.09 -6.71 21.66
C GLU A 997 31.09 -7.08 22.74
N GLY A 998 32.32 -6.64 22.58
CA GLY A 998 33.44 -6.94 23.52
C GLY A 998 34.24 -8.20 23.19
N PHE A 999 33.90 -8.97 22.16
CA PHE A 999 34.65 -10.14 21.70
C PHE A 999 36.04 -9.76 21.15
#